data_2487d34dc7bfb42c78d2a23ae74451ee
#
_entry.id   2487d34dc7bfb42c78d2a23ae74451ee
#
_cell.length_a   1.000
_cell.length_b   1.000
_cell.length_c   1.000
_cell.angle_alpha   90.00
_cell.angle_beta   90.00
_cell.angle_gamma   90.00
#
_symmetry.space_group_name_H-M   'P 1'
#
loop_
_entity.id
_entity.type
_entity.pdbx_description
1 polymer ?
#
loop_
_entity_poly.entity_id
_entity_poly.type
_entity_poly.pdbx_seq_one_letter_code
_entity_poly.pdbx_strand_id
1 'polypeptide(L)'
;MSNPEQHIQDLALEEVMGDRFGRYSKYIIQERALPDVRDGLKPVQRRILFAMNVEGNTSEKGFRKSAKTVGNVIGNYHPHGDSSVYEAMVRMSQDWKVRNMLIEMHGNNGSVDGDPPAAMRYTEARLSPISAELLRDIEKETVDFIPNFDDTSSEPTVLPARFPNLLVNGSTGISAGYATDIPPHNLTEIIEAVIKRLDKPLSTTEEIMKIVKGPDFPTGGIIQGIDGIRKAYETGKGRVVVRSKTEIEDIRGGRKQITIHEIPYEVNKANLVKRMDELRIEKKIEGISEVRDETDRTGLRIAVELKKDANAEGVLNYLFKNTDLQVSYNFNMVAIHNKRPELMGIIPMLDAYIEHQKEIITKRSEYDIRKARARQHILEGLIKALSILDEVIKLIRGSKDKRDAKLNLQTTYDFSEKQAEAIVSLQLYRLTNTDIHELQSEAKSLAEQISVLEKILGDEAELVAVLKAELSEIKKKYKTPRRTEVQAEITEIKIDTEVLVANEDVIVSVTKEGYVKRTSQRSYAASNGKELAMKEADHAIFIKKMNSLETLLLFTSKGNFIYRPVHELPDIRWKNLGDHVSHLASDLSAGEEIRSVIDIQTFTEEKRFLFVTKNGMTKQSLITNYKPQRYSKSMMGIKLKDDDELLSVHLIDGTEDIFLATKNGYGLRYPIAEIPESGARTAGVKAINLKQDDTVIGGVVLTPNDNRHILLATQRGSLKQMKASEFEPISRAKRGLLMLRELKNNPHRFIGITLADNKDHLFIETKTEQIVEVDVANLRVTDRYSNGSFVLDETMEGEPISIWLDIPEIKETADSKDE
;
A
#
# COMPACT_ATOMS: atom_id res chain seq x y z
N MET A 1 59.08 -16.58 24.74
CA MET A 1 57.94 -16.12 23.96
C MET A 1 56.75 -16.96 24.41
N SER A 2 55.96 -16.46 25.34
CA SER A 2 54.74 -17.11 25.83
C SER A 2 53.64 -16.99 24.77
N ASN A 3 53.09 -18.13 24.35
CA ASN A 3 51.89 -18.17 23.50
C ASN A 3 50.77 -17.36 24.18
N PRO A 4 50.11 -16.45 23.50
CA PRO A 4 48.91 -15.86 24.04
C PRO A 4 47.85 -16.98 24.10
N GLU A 5 47.40 -17.32 25.29
CA GLU A 5 46.24 -18.18 25.50
C GLU A 5 45.05 -17.56 24.76
N GLN A 6 44.62 -18.20 23.68
CA GLN A 6 43.38 -17.85 23.03
C GLN A 6 42.26 -18.23 23.98
N HIS A 7 41.63 -17.24 24.61
CA HIS A 7 40.40 -17.44 25.34
C HIS A 7 39.26 -17.68 24.32
N ILE A 8 39.05 -18.96 24.01
CA ILE A 8 37.86 -19.37 23.25
C ILE A 8 36.69 -19.41 24.23
N GLN A 9 35.70 -18.58 23.98
CA GLN A 9 34.46 -18.60 24.73
C GLN A 9 33.37 -19.28 23.88
N ASP A 10 32.77 -20.36 24.38
CA ASP A 10 31.60 -20.97 23.80
C ASP A 10 30.37 -20.13 24.13
N LEU A 11 29.78 -19.52 23.11
CA LEU A 11 28.53 -18.76 23.21
C LEU A 11 27.44 -19.47 22.40
N ALA A 12 26.22 -19.57 22.97
CA ALA A 12 25.08 -20.09 22.23
C ALA A 12 24.77 -19.20 21.03
N LEU A 13 24.54 -19.80 19.86
CA LEU A 13 24.25 -19.05 18.63
C LEU A 13 23.03 -18.14 18.79
N GLU A 14 22.01 -18.59 19.50
CA GLU A 14 20.80 -17.82 19.80
C GLU A 14 21.09 -16.56 20.62
N GLU A 15 21.99 -16.64 21.58
CA GLU A 15 22.40 -15.49 22.41
C GLU A 15 23.17 -14.47 21.58
N VAL A 16 24.13 -14.93 20.78
CA VAL A 16 24.92 -14.07 19.88
C VAL A 16 23.99 -13.41 18.84
N MET A 17 23.10 -14.19 18.23
CA MET A 17 22.14 -13.67 17.26
C MET A 17 21.19 -12.65 17.89
N GLY A 18 20.67 -12.92 19.07
CA GLY A 18 19.79 -12.01 19.81
C GLY A 18 20.46 -10.68 20.16
N ASP A 19 21.70 -10.71 20.67
CA ASP A 19 22.46 -9.48 20.98
C ASP A 19 22.78 -8.68 19.71
N ARG A 20 23.29 -9.35 18.65
CA ARG A 20 23.62 -8.68 17.38
C ARG A 20 22.38 -8.10 16.70
N PHE A 21 21.29 -8.85 16.67
CA PHE A 21 20.03 -8.37 16.12
C PHE A 21 19.47 -7.18 16.92
N GLY A 22 19.53 -7.23 18.25
CA GLY A 22 19.10 -6.14 19.11
C GLY A 22 19.90 -4.84 18.89
N ARG A 23 21.23 -4.94 18.80
CA ARG A 23 22.12 -3.79 18.50
C ARG A 23 21.85 -3.24 17.09
N TYR A 24 21.74 -4.10 16.09
CA TYR A 24 21.47 -3.70 14.71
C TYR A 24 20.08 -3.05 14.58
N SER A 25 19.05 -3.61 15.21
CA SER A 25 17.70 -3.03 15.24
C SER A 25 17.70 -1.65 15.88
N LYS A 26 18.39 -1.48 17.03
CA LYS A 26 18.53 -0.17 17.67
C LYS A 26 19.21 0.83 16.75
N TYR A 27 20.29 0.44 16.08
CA TYR A 27 21.00 1.31 15.12
C TYR A 27 20.09 1.74 13.96
N ILE A 28 19.36 0.81 13.33
CA ILE A 28 18.43 1.14 12.22
C ILE A 28 17.32 2.10 12.69
N ILE A 29 16.82 1.91 13.91
CA ILE A 29 15.75 2.76 14.46
C ILE A 29 16.28 4.19 14.67
N GLN A 30 17.40 4.33 15.37
CA GLN A 30 17.90 5.63 15.81
C GLN A 30 18.75 6.36 14.77
N GLU A 31 19.52 5.61 13.94
CA GLU A 31 20.58 6.18 13.09
C GLU A 31 20.36 5.95 11.59
N ARG A 32 19.16 5.52 11.14
CA ARG A 32 18.96 5.28 9.72
C ARG A 32 17.60 5.68 9.18
N ALA A 33 16.52 5.07 9.70
CA ALA A 33 15.25 5.06 9.00
C ALA A 33 14.26 6.13 9.45
N LEU A 34 14.32 6.56 10.72
CA LEU A 34 13.38 7.48 11.30
C LEU A 34 13.95 8.90 11.39
N PRO A 35 13.11 9.94 11.20
CA PRO A 35 13.53 11.33 11.35
C PRO A 35 13.59 11.73 12.83
N ASP A 36 14.46 12.67 13.18
CA ASP A 36 14.43 13.37 14.47
C ASP A 36 13.27 14.39 14.47
N VAL A 37 12.50 14.45 15.55
CA VAL A 37 11.33 15.34 15.64
C VAL A 37 11.71 16.83 15.58
N ARG A 38 12.93 17.20 15.99
CA ARG A 38 13.42 18.57 16.10
C ARG A 38 13.75 19.19 14.74
N ASP A 39 14.50 18.48 13.88
CA ASP A 39 14.92 18.97 12.55
C ASP A 39 14.25 18.25 11.37
N GLY A 40 13.53 17.17 11.62
CA GLY A 40 12.80 16.41 10.59
C GLY A 40 13.69 15.63 9.64
N LEU A 41 14.96 15.44 9.97
CA LEU A 41 15.94 14.82 9.09
C LEU A 41 16.34 13.43 9.57
N LYS A 42 16.57 12.54 8.60
CA LYS A 42 17.29 11.31 8.83
C LYS A 42 18.80 11.61 8.90
N PRO A 43 19.63 10.76 9.56
CA PRO A 43 21.07 11.01 9.67
C PRO A 43 21.76 11.27 8.32
N VAL A 44 21.47 10.49 7.28
CA VAL A 44 22.06 10.70 5.95
C VAL A 44 21.72 12.08 5.37
N GLN A 45 20.48 12.54 5.51
CA GLN A 45 20.05 13.85 5.03
C GLN A 45 20.77 14.99 5.79
N ARG A 46 20.86 14.88 7.11
CA ARG A 46 21.55 15.84 7.98
C ARG A 46 23.01 15.95 7.60
N ARG A 47 23.68 14.80 7.38
CA ARG A 47 25.10 14.74 6.98
C ARG A 47 25.35 15.36 5.61
N ILE A 48 24.44 15.16 4.65
CA ILE A 48 24.52 15.77 3.32
C ILE A 48 24.43 17.31 3.43
N LEU A 49 23.41 17.84 4.11
CA LEU A 49 23.21 19.28 4.26
C LEU A 49 24.38 19.92 5.03
N PHE A 50 24.85 19.28 6.10
CA PHE A 50 25.99 19.74 6.87
C PHE A 50 27.28 19.76 6.05
N ALA A 51 27.59 18.68 5.34
CA ALA A 51 28.77 18.58 4.48
C ALA A 51 28.79 19.68 3.40
N MET A 52 27.65 19.91 2.74
CA MET A 52 27.49 20.96 1.73
C MET A 52 27.70 22.37 2.34
N ASN A 53 27.25 22.59 3.58
CA ASN A 53 27.44 23.84 4.29
C ASN A 53 28.92 24.08 4.66
N VAL A 54 29.59 23.06 5.21
CA VAL A 54 31.02 23.14 5.58
C VAL A 54 31.88 23.41 4.34
N GLU A 55 31.56 22.78 3.19
CA GLU A 55 32.22 23.08 1.92
C GLU A 55 31.88 24.45 1.36
N GLY A 56 30.94 25.15 1.94
CA GLY A 56 30.41 26.41 1.43
C GLY A 56 29.72 26.28 0.06
N ASN A 57 29.06 25.14 -0.17
CA ASN A 57 28.23 24.88 -1.37
C ASN A 57 26.79 25.40 -1.16
N THR A 58 26.68 26.70 -0.95
CA THR A 58 25.45 27.41 -0.62
C THR A 58 24.70 27.92 -1.84
N SER A 59 23.46 28.32 -1.69
CA SER A 59 22.59 28.84 -2.76
C SER A 59 23.14 30.10 -3.47
N GLU A 60 24.03 30.83 -2.81
CA GLU A 60 24.65 32.07 -3.34
C GLU A 60 25.84 31.78 -4.26
N LYS A 61 26.33 30.51 -4.25
CA LYS A 61 27.48 30.10 -5.07
C LYS A 61 27.07 29.24 -6.24
N GLY A 62 28.00 29.04 -7.18
CA GLY A 62 27.78 28.17 -8.33
C GLY A 62 27.59 26.72 -7.95
N PHE A 63 26.89 25.97 -8.79
CA PHE A 63 26.69 24.53 -8.66
C PHE A 63 28.01 23.76 -8.67
N ARG A 64 28.07 22.65 -7.92
CA ARG A 64 29.20 21.74 -7.89
C ARG A 64 28.78 20.33 -8.31
N LYS A 65 29.67 19.55 -8.89
CA LYS A 65 29.40 18.14 -9.25
C LYS A 65 28.88 17.37 -8.04
N SER A 66 27.75 16.67 -8.20
CA SER A 66 27.14 15.85 -7.14
C SER A 66 28.11 14.80 -6.59
N ALA A 67 28.96 14.23 -7.47
CA ALA A 67 29.99 13.27 -7.07
C ALA A 67 30.97 13.81 -6.02
N LYS A 68 31.24 15.15 -6.02
CA LYS A 68 32.10 15.76 -5.01
C LYS A 68 31.45 15.76 -3.64
N THR A 69 30.19 16.14 -3.54
CA THR A 69 29.44 16.14 -2.29
C THR A 69 29.26 14.71 -1.78
N VAL A 70 28.89 13.76 -2.65
CA VAL A 70 28.73 12.34 -2.28
C VAL A 70 30.05 11.78 -1.73
N GLY A 71 31.17 12.03 -2.42
CA GLY A 71 32.49 11.60 -1.98
C GLY A 71 32.88 12.17 -0.61
N ASN A 72 32.62 13.45 -0.37
CA ASN A 72 32.87 14.10 0.94
C ASN A 72 31.99 13.49 2.05
N VAL A 73 30.71 13.28 1.79
CA VAL A 73 29.79 12.70 2.78
C VAL A 73 30.23 11.29 3.19
N ILE A 74 30.59 10.45 2.21
CA ILE A 74 31.03 9.08 2.49
C ILE A 74 32.38 9.07 3.22
N GLY A 75 33.31 9.89 2.76
CA GLY A 75 34.64 9.95 3.32
C GLY A 75 34.71 10.46 4.74
N ASN A 76 33.82 11.39 5.14
CA ASN A 76 33.95 12.09 6.41
C ASN A 76 32.80 11.84 7.40
N TYR A 77 31.58 11.45 6.94
CA TYR A 77 30.41 11.44 7.81
C TYR A 77 29.56 10.16 7.72
N HIS A 78 29.42 9.56 6.54
CA HIS A 78 28.43 8.49 6.32
C HIS A 78 29.05 7.30 5.58
N PRO A 79 29.67 6.32 6.30
CA PRO A 79 30.43 5.22 5.72
C PRO A 79 29.50 4.12 5.15
N HIS A 80 28.68 4.48 4.15
CA HIS A 80 27.75 3.59 3.45
C HIS A 80 27.89 3.75 1.93
N GLY A 81 27.14 2.96 1.15
CA GLY A 81 27.20 2.99 -0.30
C GLY A 81 26.87 4.37 -0.89
N ASP A 82 27.60 4.75 -1.93
CA ASP A 82 27.45 6.02 -2.66
C ASP A 82 26.06 6.22 -3.25
N SER A 83 25.43 5.14 -3.74
CA SER A 83 24.08 5.17 -4.28
C SER A 83 23.06 5.66 -3.25
N SER A 84 23.15 5.19 -2.00
CA SER A 84 22.20 5.60 -0.95
C SER A 84 22.31 7.08 -0.58
N VAL A 85 23.54 7.62 -0.58
CA VAL A 85 23.79 9.05 -0.33
C VAL A 85 23.30 9.88 -1.51
N TYR A 86 23.62 9.45 -2.74
CA TYR A 86 23.18 10.16 -3.94
C TYR A 86 21.66 10.16 -4.10
N GLU A 87 20.98 9.04 -3.89
CA GLU A 87 19.52 8.95 -3.93
C GLU A 87 18.85 9.85 -2.89
N ALA A 88 19.39 9.91 -1.65
CA ALA A 88 18.90 10.83 -0.63
C ALA A 88 19.06 12.30 -1.05
N MET A 89 20.19 12.65 -1.66
CA MET A 89 20.47 13.98 -2.19
C MET A 89 19.51 14.35 -3.33
N VAL A 90 19.32 13.43 -4.28
CA VAL A 90 18.38 13.59 -5.39
C VAL A 90 16.95 13.80 -4.87
N ARG A 91 16.48 12.95 -3.93
CA ARG A 91 15.12 13.07 -3.38
C ARG A 91 14.87 14.44 -2.75
N MET A 92 15.86 15.03 -2.06
CA MET A 92 15.76 16.38 -1.49
C MET A 92 15.70 17.49 -2.56
N SER A 93 15.99 17.20 -3.83
CA SER A 93 15.91 18.13 -4.96
C SER A 93 14.68 17.96 -5.85
N GLN A 94 13.82 16.97 -5.58
CA GLN A 94 12.65 16.65 -6.39
C GLN A 94 11.40 17.38 -5.87
N ASP A 95 10.87 18.31 -6.65
CA ASP A 95 9.72 19.16 -6.29
C ASP A 95 8.37 18.43 -6.26
N TRP A 96 8.34 17.18 -6.77
CA TRP A 96 7.20 16.26 -6.65
C TRP A 96 7.31 15.30 -5.45
N LYS A 97 8.45 15.27 -4.75
CA LYS A 97 8.71 14.44 -3.57
C LYS A 97 8.71 15.21 -2.26
N VAL A 98 9.20 16.45 -2.28
CA VAL A 98 9.31 17.32 -1.10
C VAL A 98 8.55 18.62 -1.33
N ARG A 99 7.89 19.13 -0.29
CA ARG A 99 7.08 20.36 -0.39
C ARG A 99 7.94 21.59 -0.55
N ASN A 100 9.10 21.62 0.10
CA ASN A 100 10.12 22.64 -0.02
C ASN A 100 11.47 21.95 -0.26
N MET A 101 12.02 22.10 -1.46
CA MET A 101 13.31 21.50 -1.81
C MET A 101 14.44 22.02 -0.92
N LEU A 102 15.25 21.10 -0.40
CA LEU A 102 16.43 21.45 0.42
C LEU A 102 17.72 21.53 -0.42
N ILE A 103 17.70 20.95 -1.61
CA ILE A 103 18.82 20.94 -2.57
C ILE A 103 18.30 21.42 -3.90
N GLU A 104 19.06 22.27 -4.56
CA GLU A 104 18.89 22.61 -5.98
C GLU A 104 19.83 21.75 -6.82
N MET A 105 19.34 21.19 -7.92
CA MET A 105 20.11 20.31 -8.80
C MET A 105 19.98 20.72 -10.26
N HIS A 106 21.09 20.72 -10.98
CA HIS A 106 21.17 20.84 -12.43
C HIS A 106 21.41 19.46 -13.07
N GLY A 107 20.80 19.23 -14.21
CA GLY A 107 20.86 17.96 -14.93
C GLY A 107 19.62 17.12 -14.68
N ASN A 108 19.66 15.85 -15.13
CA ASN A 108 18.56 14.93 -14.93
C ASN A 108 18.57 14.39 -13.48
N ASN A 109 17.61 14.84 -12.66
CA ASN A 109 17.37 14.38 -11.29
C ASN A 109 16.17 13.42 -11.17
N GLY A 110 15.82 12.73 -12.28
CA GLY A 110 14.65 11.86 -12.36
C GLY A 110 13.39 12.57 -12.84
N SER A 111 12.29 11.85 -12.89
CA SER A 111 10.98 12.38 -13.29
C SER A 111 9.82 11.79 -12.44
N VAL A 112 8.65 12.39 -12.58
CA VAL A 112 7.40 11.87 -12.00
C VAL A 112 6.97 10.54 -12.66
N ASP A 113 7.53 10.21 -13.81
CA ASP A 113 7.35 8.93 -14.53
C ASP A 113 8.17 7.78 -13.92
N GLY A 114 9.00 8.10 -12.91
CA GLY A 114 9.85 7.12 -12.26
C GLY A 114 11.18 6.87 -12.96
N ASP A 115 11.54 7.72 -13.94
CA ASP A 115 12.87 7.65 -14.52
C ASP A 115 13.94 7.89 -13.47
N PRO A 116 15.02 7.10 -13.47
CA PRO A 116 16.14 7.30 -12.56
C PRO A 116 16.90 8.59 -12.87
N PRO A 117 17.55 9.20 -11.87
CA PRO A 117 18.44 10.32 -12.11
C PRO A 117 19.66 9.88 -12.95
N ALA A 118 20.27 10.82 -13.63
CA ALA A 118 21.58 10.59 -14.27
C ALA A 118 22.64 10.29 -13.19
N ALA A 119 23.70 9.57 -13.54
CA ALA A 119 24.79 9.29 -12.62
C ALA A 119 25.40 10.58 -12.04
N MET A 120 25.84 10.54 -10.78
CA MET A 120 26.30 11.70 -10.00
C MET A 120 27.45 12.50 -10.63
N ARG A 121 28.19 11.91 -11.60
CA ARG A 121 29.23 12.60 -12.38
C ARG A 121 28.67 13.58 -13.40
N TYR A 122 27.40 13.45 -13.76
CA TYR A 122 26.74 14.33 -14.74
C TYR A 122 25.91 15.43 -14.08
N THR A 123 25.34 15.20 -12.91
CA THR A 123 24.53 16.17 -12.19
C THR A 123 25.39 17.12 -11.35
N GLU A 124 24.85 18.30 -11.07
CA GLU A 124 25.44 19.31 -10.22
C GLU A 124 24.42 19.76 -9.18
N ALA A 125 24.87 20.05 -7.96
CA ALA A 125 24.01 20.39 -6.85
C ALA A 125 24.57 21.54 -6.01
N ARG A 126 23.68 22.21 -5.29
CA ARG A 126 23.98 23.17 -4.22
C ARG A 126 22.83 23.18 -3.22
N LEU A 127 23.07 23.75 -2.04
CA LEU A 127 21.98 24.01 -1.07
C LEU A 127 20.94 24.97 -1.65
N SER A 128 19.67 24.73 -1.36
CA SER A 128 18.60 25.66 -1.70
C SER A 128 18.57 26.85 -0.72
N PRO A 129 17.94 27.99 -1.05
CA PRO A 129 17.83 29.13 -0.13
C PRO A 129 17.19 28.80 1.21
N ILE A 130 16.17 27.92 1.25
CA ILE A 130 15.48 27.56 2.49
C ILE A 130 16.34 26.67 3.39
N SER A 131 17.25 25.86 2.85
CA SER A 131 18.12 25.01 3.66
C SER A 131 19.12 25.81 4.48
N ALA A 132 19.43 27.07 4.11
CA ALA A 132 20.18 27.97 4.94
C ALA A 132 19.50 28.24 6.30
N GLU A 133 18.17 28.19 6.36
CA GLU A 133 17.41 28.36 7.61
C GLU A 133 17.49 27.12 8.52
N LEU A 134 17.77 25.94 7.98
CA LEU A 134 18.04 24.73 8.79
C LEU A 134 19.43 24.78 9.45
N LEU A 135 20.40 25.42 8.79
CA LEU A 135 21.82 25.41 9.17
C LEU A 135 22.27 26.68 9.87
N ARG A 136 21.43 27.70 9.92
CA ARG A 136 21.76 29.03 10.43
C ARG A 136 22.16 28.97 11.90
N ASP A 137 23.21 29.70 12.24
CA ASP A 137 23.78 29.79 13.58
C ASP A 137 24.39 28.46 14.12
N ILE A 138 24.64 27.46 13.25
CA ILE A 138 25.25 26.20 13.66
C ILE A 138 26.66 26.37 14.24
N GLU A 139 27.42 27.40 13.79
CA GLU A 139 28.73 27.76 14.26
C GLU A 139 28.74 28.46 15.65
N LYS A 140 27.56 28.78 16.18
CA LYS A 140 27.37 29.45 17.47
C LYS A 140 27.14 28.48 18.65
N GLU A 141 27.59 27.25 18.55
CA GLU A 141 27.46 26.22 19.59
C GLU A 141 25.98 25.97 19.96
N THR A 142 25.07 26.12 19.00
CA THR A 142 23.63 25.99 19.22
C THR A 142 23.17 24.55 19.36
N VAL A 143 23.90 23.61 18.79
CA VAL A 143 23.64 22.17 18.80
C VAL A 143 24.87 21.39 19.26
N ASP A 144 24.64 20.19 19.77
CA ASP A 144 25.73 19.31 20.22
C ASP A 144 26.40 18.64 19.02
N PHE A 145 27.73 18.57 19.05
CA PHE A 145 28.55 17.86 18.08
C PHE A 145 29.10 16.57 18.70
N ILE A 146 29.18 15.54 17.89
CA ILE A 146 29.81 14.26 18.26
C ILE A 146 30.94 13.95 17.28
N PRO A 147 31.94 13.15 17.67
CA PRO A 147 32.92 12.63 16.72
C PRO A 147 32.23 11.88 15.57
N ASN A 148 32.78 11.98 14.37
CA ASN A 148 32.38 11.17 13.24
C ASN A 148 32.79 9.69 13.42
N PHE A 149 32.53 8.84 12.42
CA PHE A 149 32.77 7.38 12.52
C PHE A 149 34.24 6.97 12.73
N ASP A 150 35.22 7.81 12.40
CA ASP A 150 36.65 7.54 12.51
C ASP A 150 37.40 8.52 13.45
N ASP A 151 36.66 9.32 14.21
CA ASP A 151 37.18 10.31 15.17
C ASP A 151 38.10 11.40 14.57
N THR A 152 38.07 11.58 13.23
CA THR A 152 38.89 12.59 12.53
C THR A 152 38.21 13.96 12.44
N SER A 153 36.92 13.99 12.55
CA SER A 153 36.10 15.21 12.45
C SER A 153 34.87 15.13 13.36
N SER A 154 34.05 16.18 13.39
CA SER A 154 32.82 16.22 14.19
C SER A 154 31.60 16.47 13.33
N GLU A 155 30.47 15.90 13.70
CA GLU A 155 29.18 16.09 13.06
C GLU A 155 28.11 16.52 14.06
N PRO A 156 27.09 17.31 13.63
CA PRO A 156 26.00 17.73 14.52
C PRO A 156 25.01 16.60 14.76
N THR A 157 24.54 16.46 16.01
CA THR A 157 23.49 15.49 16.35
C THR A 157 22.12 15.87 15.81
N VAL A 158 21.88 17.17 15.62
CA VAL A 158 20.66 17.78 15.08
C VAL A 158 21.01 19.12 14.45
N LEU A 159 20.24 19.61 13.51
CA LEU A 159 20.40 20.98 12.97
C LEU A 159 19.58 22.00 13.78
N PRO A 160 19.98 23.30 13.76
CA PRO A 160 19.22 24.36 14.41
C PRO A 160 17.77 24.49 13.94
N ALA A 161 17.50 24.24 12.64
CA ALA A 161 16.17 24.07 12.03
C ALA A 161 15.18 25.18 12.35
N ARG A 162 15.45 26.43 11.91
CA ARG A 162 14.60 27.61 12.17
C ARG A 162 13.16 27.53 11.65
N PHE A 163 12.78 26.48 10.93
CA PHE A 163 11.40 26.15 10.56
C PHE A 163 11.10 24.70 10.82
N PRO A 164 9.83 24.30 11.08
CA PRO A 164 9.44 22.94 11.48
C PRO A 164 9.45 21.97 10.28
N ASN A 165 10.66 21.61 9.83
CA ASN A 165 10.90 20.84 8.60
C ASN A 165 10.21 19.47 8.60
N LEU A 166 10.10 18.79 9.76
CA LEU A 166 9.41 17.49 9.83
C LEU A 166 7.98 17.56 9.32
N LEU A 167 7.21 18.53 9.76
CA LEU A 167 5.83 18.71 9.32
C LEU A 167 5.74 19.32 7.92
N VAL A 168 6.68 20.18 7.55
CA VAL A 168 6.68 20.86 6.23
C VAL A 168 7.00 19.88 5.12
N ASN A 169 8.06 19.10 5.22
CA ASN A 169 8.48 18.17 4.15
C ASN A 169 8.03 16.73 4.37
N GLY A 170 7.55 16.40 5.56
CA GLY A 170 7.19 15.03 5.91
C GLY A 170 8.40 14.09 5.97
N SER A 171 8.13 12.83 6.22
CA SER A 171 9.14 11.76 6.17
C SER A 171 8.49 10.40 6.03
N THR A 172 9.07 9.54 5.21
CA THR A 172 8.67 8.14 5.05
C THR A 172 9.85 7.23 5.35
N GLY A 173 9.65 6.12 6.05
CA GLY A 173 10.74 5.19 6.37
C GLY A 173 10.26 3.90 7.00
N ILE A 174 11.02 2.84 6.79
CA ILE A 174 10.76 1.51 7.34
C ILE A 174 11.96 1.09 8.18
N SER A 175 11.72 0.72 9.42
CA SER A 175 12.71 0.30 10.40
C SER A 175 12.34 -1.06 11.01
N ALA A 176 13.18 -1.59 11.90
CA ALA A 176 12.89 -2.82 12.63
C ALA A 176 11.76 -2.59 13.65
N GLY A 177 10.58 -3.12 13.37
CA GLY A 177 9.39 -2.98 14.22
C GLY A 177 8.68 -1.62 14.16
N TYR A 178 9.21 -0.62 13.43
CA TYR A 178 8.62 0.70 13.27
C TYR A 178 8.60 1.11 11.80
N ALA A 179 7.55 1.81 11.43
CA ALA A 179 7.47 2.52 10.16
C ALA A 179 7.05 3.96 10.43
N THR A 180 7.45 4.88 9.58
CA THR A 180 6.96 6.27 9.63
C THR A 180 6.41 6.67 8.28
N ASP A 181 5.29 7.37 8.31
CA ASP A 181 4.66 8.00 7.16
C ASP A 181 4.00 9.30 7.61
N ILE A 182 4.80 10.36 7.61
CA ILE A 182 4.41 11.71 7.99
C ILE A 182 4.24 12.52 6.70
N PRO A 183 3.03 12.98 6.38
CA PRO A 183 2.80 13.73 5.15
C PRO A 183 3.39 15.14 5.22
N PRO A 184 3.74 15.73 4.07
CA PRO A 184 4.13 17.13 3.99
C PRO A 184 2.94 18.07 4.21
N HIS A 185 3.22 19.29 4.70
CA HIS A 185 2.23 20.32 4.96
C HIS A 185 2.67 21.69 4.42
N ASN A 186 1.75 22.62 4.36
CA ASN A 186 2.04 23.98 3.95
C ASN A 186 2.88 24.72 4.99
N LEU A 187 4.01 25.29 4.58
CA LEU A 187 4.93 26.01 5.46
C LEU A 187 4.23 27.15 6.24
N THR A 188 3.39 27.92 5.55
CA THR A 188 2.68 29.04 6.17
C THR A 188 1.74 28.56 7.28
N GLU A 189 0.95 27.51 7.00
CA GLU A 189 0.00 26.95 7.97
C GLU A 189 0.71 26.37 9.20
N ILE A 190 1.82 25.64 9.00
CA ILE A 190 2.57 25.07 10.13
C ILE A 190 3.24 26.16 10.97
N ILE A 191 3.83 27.19 10.35
CA ILE A 191 4.38 28.33 11.11
C ILE A 191 3.29 29.05 11.91
N GLU A 192 2.12 29.27 11.31
CA GLU A 192 0.99 29.89 12.02
C GLU A 192 0.48 29.00 13.17
N ALA A 193 0.51 27.68 13.02
CA ALA A 193 0.18 26.75 14.08
C ALA A 193 1.20 26.80 15.24
N VAL A 194 2.50 26.91 14.94
CA VAL A 194 3.55 27.11 15.96
C VAL A 194 3.31 28.42 16.70
N ILE A 195 3.06 29.53 15.99
CA ILE A 195 2.77 30.83 16.60
C ILE A 195 1.51 30.75 17.47
N LYS A 196 0.44 30.12 16.99
CA LYS A 196 -0.78 29.89 17.77
C LYS A 196 -0.52 29.11 19.05
N ARG A 197 0.35 28.09 18.98
CA ARG A 197 0.73 27.26 20.12
C ARG A 197 1.56 28.05 21.16
N LEU A 198 2.43 28.96 20.68
CA LEU A 198 3.18 29.92 21.53
C LEU A 198 2.25 30.93 22.20
N ASP A 199 1.21 31.42 21.51
CA ASP A 199 0.22 32.36 22.06
C ASP A 199 -0.72 31.69 23.06
N LYS A 200 -1.09 30.44 22.81
CA LYS A 200 -2.02 29.67 23.63
C LYS A 200 -1.47 28.24 23.85
N PRO A 201 -0.63 28.01 24.87
CA PRO A 201 0.00 26.72 25.16
C PRO A 201 -0.98 25.56 25.40
N LEU A 202 -2.23 25.83 25.72
CA LEU A 202 -3.29 24.83 25.90
C LEU A 202 -4.25 24.74 24.69
N SER A 203 -3.84 25.21 23.52
CA SER A 203 -4.65 25.08 22.30
C SER A 203 -4.92 23.62 21.96
N THR A 204 -6.16 23.30 21.57
CA THR A 204 -6.59 21.96 21.21
C THR A 204 -6.25 21.62 19.75
N THR A 205 -6.29 20.34 19.40
CA THR A 205 -6.11 19.89 18.00
C THR A 205 -7.12 20.54 17.07
N GLU A 206 -8.36 20.73 17.50
CA GLU A 206 -9.39 21.43 16.71
C GLU A 206 -9.05 22.89 16.42
N GLU A 207 -8.46 23.59 17.40
CA GLU A 207 -8.01 24.97 17.20
C GLU A 207 -6.83 25.04 16.21
N ILE A 208 -5.93 24.07 16.27
CA ILE A 208 -4.82 23.93 15.30
C ILE A 208 -5.35 23.60 13.91
N MET A 209 -6.34 22.73 13.78
CA MET A 209 -6.95 22.35 12.49
C MET A 209 -7.71 23.50 11.80
N LYS A 210 -8.09 24.55 12.52
CA LYS A 210 -8.60 25.78 11.86
C LYS A 210 -7.54 26.48 11.03
N ILE A 211 -6.24 26.27 11.36
CA ILE A 211 -5.08 26.82 10.67
C ILE A 211 -4.50 25.78 9.71
N VAL A 212 -4.15 24.61 10.22
CA VAL A 212 -3.61 23.48 9.43
C VAL A 212 -4.78 22.64 8.94
N LYS A 213 -5.22 22.87 7.72
CA LYS A 213 -6.38 22.19 7.15
C LYS A 213 -6.14 20.70 6.88
N GLY A 214 -4.90 20.27 6.76
CA GLY A 214 -4.48 18.92 6.44
C GLY A 214 -3.15 18.90 5.68
N PRO A 215 -2.70 17.74 5.20
CA PRO A 215 -1.52 17.63 4.35
C PRO A 215 -1.58 18.56 3.13
N ASP A 216 -0.42 18.95 2.63
CA ASP A 216 -0.27 19.75 1.42
C ASP A 216 0.78 19.09 0.52
N PHE A 217 0.32 18.14 -0.30
CA PHE A 217 1.20 17.32 -1.13
C PHE A 217 1.84 18.13 -2.26
N PRO A 218 3.11 17.88 -2.59
CA PRO A 218 3.80 18.53 -3.70
C PRO A 218 3.08 18.38 -5.04
N THR A 219 2.45 17.24 -5.27
CA THR A 219 1.71 16.90 -6.50
C THR A 219 0.26 17.42 -6.51
N GLY A 220 -0.18 18.12 -5.47
CA GLY A 220 -1.56 18.62 -5.35
C GLY A 220 -2.57 17.53 -5.01
N GLY A 221 -3.64 17.43 -5.80
CA GLY A 221 -4.72 16.49 -5.60
C GLY A 221 -5.76 16.93 -4.57
N ILE A 222 -6.71 16.05 -4.30
CA ILE A 222 -7.85 16.29 -3.42
C ILE A 222 -7.81 15.26 -2.29
N ILE A 223 -7.74 15.72 -1.03
CA ILE A 223 -7.89 14.87 0.15
C ILE A 223 -9.37 14.86 0.55
N GLN A 224 -9.92 13.67 0.78
CA GLN A 224 -11.27 13.45 1.28
C GLN A 224 -11.24 12.73 2.63
N GLY A 225 -12.09 13.19 3.57
CA GLY A 225 -12.26 12.60 4.89
C GLY A 225 -11.52 13.35 6.00
N ILE A 226 -12.07 14.49 6.44
CA ILE A 226 -11.49 15.33 7.52
C ILE A 226 -11.36 14.59 8.85
N ASP A 227 -12.23 13.61 9.14
CA ASP A 227 -12.16 12.82 10.37
C ASP A 227 -10.90 11.94 10.42
N GLY A 228 -10.43 11.46 9.26
CA GLY A 228 -9.16 10.76 9.15
C GLY A 228 -7.96 11.65 9.49
N ILE A 229 -8.00 12.92 9.06
CA ILE A 229 -6.99 13.93 9.41
C ILE A 229 -7.03 14.22 10.90
N ARG A 230 -8.24 14.47 11.46
CA ARG A 230 -8.42 14.73 12.90
C ARG A 230 -7.83 13.61 13.73
N LYS A 231 -8.20 12.37 13.43
CA LYS A 231 -7.67 11.18 14.12
C LYS A 231 -6.15 11.09 14.03
N ALA A 232 -5.57 11.38 12.86
CA ALA A 232 -4.12 11.38 12.68
C ALA A 232 -3.44 12.45 13.54
N TYR A 233 -3.99 13.66 13.58
CA TYR A 233 -3.43 14.76 14.36
C TYR A 233 -3.58 14.58 15.88
N GLU A 234 -4.59 13.85 16.32
CA GLU A 234 -4.76 13.49 17.73
C GLU A 234 -3.86 12.32 18.17
N THR A 235 -3.81 11.26 17.35
CA THR A 235 -3.23 9.97 17.77
C THR A 235 -1.94 9.57 17.04
N GLY A 236 -1.54 10.31 16.01
CA GLY A 236 -0.45 9.93 15.11
C GLY A 236 -0.85 8.90 14.04
N LYS A 237 -2.07 8.35 14.06
CA LYS A 237 -2.57 7.37 13.08
C LYS A 237 -3.92 7.79 12.53
N GLY A 238 -4.05 7.73 11.20
CA GLY A 238 -5.30 8.03 10.51
C GLY A 238 -5.26 7.53 9.07
N ARG A 239 -6.38 7.63 8.38
CA ARG A 239 -6.50 7.26 6.98
C ARG A 239 -7.36 8.26 6.25
N VAL A 240 -6.90 8.71 5.10
CA VAL A 240 -7.64 9.59 4.19
C VAL A 240 -7.63 9.02 2.77
N VAL A 241 -8.53 9.50 1.95
CA VAL A 241 -8.53 9.21 0.51
C VAL A 241 -7.89 10.40 -0.20
N VAL A 242 -6.93 10.11 -1.08
CA VAL A 242 -6.29 11.11 -1.96
C VAL A 242 -6.71 10.81 -3.39
N ARG A 243 -7.30 11.78 -4.05
CA ARG A 243 -7.85 11.67 -5.40
C ARG A 243 -7.15 12.64 -6.33
N SER A 244 -6.95 12.22 -7.58
CA SER A 244 -6.49 13.08 -8.67
C SER A 244 -7.44 14.23 -8.92
N LYS A 245 -6.92 15.36 -9.37
CA LYS A 245 -7.73 16.46 -9.88
C LYS A 245 -8.01 16.24 -11.35
N THR A 246 -9.29 16.07 -11.66
CA THR A 246 -9.77 15.67 -12.99
C THR A 246 -10.84 16.63 -13.49
N GLU A 247 -10.92 16.79 -14.80
CA GLU A 247 -11.94 17.60 -15.48
C GLU A 247 -12.48 16.80 -16.66
N ILE A 248 -13.78 16.97 -16.97
CA ILE A 248 -14.42 16.39 -18.16
C ILE A 248 -14.61 17.51 -19.17
N GLU A 249 -13.94 17.41 -20.30
CA GLU A 249 -13.93 18.39 -21.38
C GLU A 249 -14.68 17.86 -22.60
N ASP A 250 -15.42 18.73 -23.29
CA ASP A 250 -15.99 18.42 -24.61
C ASP A 250 -14.96 18.66 -25.72
N ILE A 251 -14.77 17.66 -26.58
CA ILE A 251 -13.84 17.72 -27.71
C ILE A 251 -14.56 17.64 -29.05
N ARG A 252 -13.84 17.89 -30.14
CA ARG A 252 -14.39 17.88 -31.52
C ARG A 252 -15.10 16.56 -31.84
N GLY A 253 -16.23 16.65 -32.54
CA GLY A 253 -17.04 15.49 -32.96
C GLY A 253 -18.02 14.97 -31.93
N GLY A 254 -18.38 15.77 -30.92
CA GLY A 254 -19.36 15.38 -29.88
C GLY A 254 -18.84 14.30 -28.93
N ARG A 255 -17.53 14.14 -28.82
CA ARG A 255 -16.86 13.25 -27.88
C ARG A 255 -16.46 14.01 -26.61
N LYS A 256 -16.25 13.31 -25.52
CA LYS A 256 -15.74 13.83 -24.28
C LYS A 256 -14.32 13.31 -23.99
N GLN A 257 -13.59 14.04 -23.20
CA GLN A 257 -12.27 13.68 -22.73
C GLN A 257 -12.20 13.90 -21.22
N ILE A 258 -11.60 12.97 -20.50
CA ILE A 258 -11.25 13.15 -19.10
C ILE A 258 -9.80 13.60 -19.07
N THR A 259 -9.55 14.80 -18.55
CA THR A 259 -8.21 15.35 -18.33
C THR A 259 -7.82 15.25 -16.87
N ILE A 260 -6.60 14.81 -16.60
CA ILE A 260 -6.04 14.67 -15.27
C ILE A 260 -4.88 15.67 -15.17
N HIS A 261 -4.98 16.63 -14.24
CA HIS A 261 -4.00 17.70 -14.05
C HIS A 261 -3.09 17.47 -12.84
N GLU A 262 -3.56 16.73 -11.84
CA GLU A 262 -2.82 16.41 -10.64
C GLU A 262 -3.06 14.94 -10.27
N ILE A 263 -2.01 14.25 -9.82
CA ILE A 263 -2.06 12.85 -9.40
C ILE A 263 -1.77 12.71 -7.91
N PRO A 264 -2.24 11.65 -7.23
CA PRO A 264 -1.97 11.45 -5.82
C PRO A 264 -0.47 11.36 -5.54
N TYR A 265 -0.09 11.79 -4.35
CA TYR A 265 1.30 11.78 -3.89
C TYR A 265 1.90 10.38 -3.93
N GLU A 266 3.18 10.28 -4.35
CA GLU A 266 3.96 9.03 -4.54
C GLU A 266 3.46 8.12 -5.68
N VAL A 267 2.44 8.48 -6.44
CA VAL A 267 1.99 7.72 -7.61
C VAL A 267 2.97 7.92 -8.78
N ASN A 268 3.33 6.84 -9.44
CA ASN A 268 4.12 6.85 -10.67
C ASN A 268 3.19 7.13 -11.86
N LYS A 269 3.42 8.24 -12.58
CA LYS A 269 2.57 8.67 -13.69
C LYS A 269 2.58 7.69 -14.86
N ALA A 270 3.74 7.17 -15.26
CA ALA A 270 3.85 6.24 -16.39
C ALA A 270 3.10 4.93 -16.11
N ASN A 271 3.23 4.38 -14.89
CA ASN A 271 2.49 3.19 -14.49
C ASN A 271 0.98 3.44 -14.45
N LEU A 272 0.56 4.62 -14.01
CA LEU A 272 -0.85 5.01 -14.00
C LEU A 272 -1.43 5.08 -15.42
N VAL A 273 -0.73 5.74 -16.37
CA VAL A 273 -1.12 5.82 -17.79
C VAL A 273 -1.19 4.41 -18.39
N LYS A 274 -0.15 3.60 -18.17
CA LYS A 274 -0.11 2.21 -18.63
C LYS A 274 -1.30 1.41 -18.10
N ARG A 275 -1.62 1.54 -16.82
CA ARG A 275 -2.74 0.81 -16.20
C ARG A 275 -4.10 1.22 -16.79
N MET A 276 -4.31 2.50 -17.06
CA MET A 276 -5.52 2.97 -17.72
C MET A 276 -5.65 2.42 -19.16
N ASP A 277 -4.54 2.37 -19.89
CA ASP A 277 -4.53 1.82 -21.25
C ASP A 277 -4.72 0.29 -21.27
N GLU A 278 -4.16 -0.43 -20.31
CA GLU A 278 -4.42 -1.86 -20.11
C GLU A 278 -5.91 -2.16 -19.93
N LEU A 279 -6.63 -1.39 -19.11
CA LEU A 279 -8.08 -1.56 -18.92
C LEU A 279 -8.86 -1.42 -20.22
N ARG A 280 -8.42 -0.53 -21.13
CA ARG A 280 -8.96 -0.35 -22.48
C ARG A 280 -8.66 -1.56 -23.37
N ILE A 281 -7.40 -1.98 -23.43
CA ILE A 281 -6.93 -3.09 -24.28
C ILE A 281 -7.58 -4.42 -23.85
N GLU A 282 -7.66 -4.67 -22.55
CA GLU A 282 -8.28 -5.85 -21.97
C GLU A 282 -9.82 -5.84 -22.04
N LYS A 283 -10.41 -4.77 -22.60
CA LYS A 283 -11.87 -4.55 -22.69
C LYS A 283 -12.60 -4.69 -21.36
N LYS A 284 -11.94 -4.35 -20.25
CA LYS A 284 -12.56 -4.33 -18.90
C LYS A 284 -13.50 -3.17 -18.72
N ILE A 285 -13.38 -2.16 -19.54
CA ILE A 285 -14.26 -1.00 -19.60
C ILE A 285 -14.47 -0.59 -21.07
N GLU A 286 -15.72 -0.41 -21.45
CA GLU A 286 -16.07 0.26 -22.71
C GLU A 286 -16.09 1.77 -22.51
N GLY A 287 -15.98 2.51 -23.59
CA GLY A 287 -16.07 3.97 -23.55
C GLY A 287 -14.73 4.69 -23.67
N ILE A 288 -13.59 4.07 -23.38
CA ILE A 288 -12.26 4.66 -23.61
C ILE A 288 -11.85 4.41 -25.08
N SER A 289 -11.49 5.49 -25.79
CA SER A 289 -10.93 5.45 -27.14
C SER A 289 -9.41 5.36 -27.10
N GLU A 290 -8.77 6.25 -26.36
CA GLU A 290 -7.31 6.38 -26.26
C GLU A 290 -6.91 6.98 -24.91
N VAL A 291 -5.71 6.63 -24.45
CA VAL A 291 -5.07 7.24 -23.27
C VAL A 291 -3.74 7.84 -23.72
N ARG A 292 -3.55 9.14 -23.50
CA ARG A 292 -2.32 9.86 -23.88
C ARG A 292 -1.74 10.61 -22.70
N ASP A 293 -0.42 10.62 -22.62
CA ASP A 293 0.32 11.54 -21.76
C ASP A 293 0.66 12.79 -22.58
N GLU A 294 0.07 13.91 -22.21
CA GLU A 294 0.27 15.22 -22.82
C GLU A 294 1.06 16.17 -21.93
N THR A 295 1.73 15.62 -20.92
CA THR A 295 2.54 16.40 -19.97
C THR A 295 3.65 17.15 -20.69
N ASP A 296 3.71 18.45 -20.46
CA ASP A 296 4.70 19.34 -21.06
C ASP A 296 5.25 20.36 -20.02
N ARG A 297 5.89 21.44 -20.51
CA ARG A 297 6.46 22.49 -19.66
C ARG A 297 5.41 23.32 -18.90
N THR A 298 4.14 23.25 -19.31
CA THR A 298 3.03 23.97 -18.67
C THR A 298 2.47 23.21 -17.47
N GLY A 299 2.68 21.90 -17.40
CA GLY A 299 2.26 21.08 -16.29
C GLY A 299 1.90 19.64 -16.67
N LEU A 300 1.50 18.86 -15.67
CA LEU A 300 1.01 17.51 -15.86
C LEU A 300 -0.36 17.52 -16.55
N ARG A 301 -0.48 16.76 -17.63
CA ARG A 301 -1.74 16.55 -18.34
C ARG A 301 -1.80 15.12 -18.88
N ILE A 302 -2.72 14.32 -18.38
CA ILE A 302 -3.05 13.03 -18.96
C ILE A 302 -4.44 13.14 -19.56
N ALA A 303 -4.60 12.73 -20.81
CA ALA A 303 -5.84 12.80 -21.56
C ALA A 303 -6.40 11.40 -21.80
N VAL A 304 -7.62 11.13 -21.30
CA VAL A 304 -8.38 9.91 -21.58
C VAL A 304 -9.51 10.27 -22.52
N GLU A 305 -9.32 10.03 -23.81
CA GLU A 305 -10.33 10.30 -24.83
C GLU A 305 -11.42 9.23 -24.82
N LEU A 306 -12.67 9.65 -24.82
CA LEU A 306 -13.82 8.76 -24.77
C LEU A 306 -14.43 8.53 -26.16
N LYS A 307 -15.06 7.38 -26.35
CA LYS A 307 -15.90 7.09 -27.50
C LYS A 307 -17.12 8.02 -27.50
N LYS A 308 -17.73 8.19 -28.67
CA LYS A 308 -19.01 8.92 -28.80
C LYS A 308 -20.07 8.26 -27.91
N ASP A 309 -20.86 9.08 -27.22
CA ASP A 309 -21.96 8.67 -26.34
C ASP A 309 -21.53 7.86 -25.08
N ALA A 310 -20.22 7.80 -24.78
CA ALA A 310 -19.74 7.17 -23.54
C ALA A 310 -20.14 7.97 -22.27
N ASN A 311 -20.51 7.25 -21.22
CA ASN A 311 -20.78 7.85 -19.91
C ASN A 311 -19.47 8.27 -19.23
N ALA A 312 -19.08 9.55 -19.38
CA ALA A 312 -17.81 10.07 -18.88
C ALA A 312 -17.68 9.96 -17.35
N GLU A 313 -18.75 10.23 -16.59
CA GLU A 313 -18.74 10.10 -15.13
C GLU A 313 -18.60 8.64 -14.68
N GLY A 314 -19.31 7.73 -15.36
CA GLY A 314 -19.20 6.29 -15.10
C GLY A 314 -17.78 5.78 -15.36
N VAL A 315 -17.17 6.17 -16.49
CA VAL A 315 -15.78 5.84 -16.82
C VAL A 315 -14.81 6.41 -15.77
N LEU A 316 -14.97 7.66 -15.39
CA LEU A 316 -14.13 8.30 -14.37
C LEU A 316 -14.24 7.59 -13.00
N ASN A 317 -15.46 7.25 -12.58
CA ASN A 317 -15.70 6.50 -11.35
C ASN A 317 -15.05 5.10 -11.39
N TYR A 318 -15.12 4.43 -12.53
CA TYR A 318 -14.43 3.15 -12.71
C TYR A 318 -12.91 3.28 -12.61
N LEU A 319 -12.34 4.31 -13.23
CA LEU A 319 -10.90 4.61 -13.16
C LEU A 319 -10.46 4.92 -11.72
N PHE A 320 -11.21 5.71 -10.96
CA PHE A 320 -10.94 5.97 -9.53
C PHE A 320 -10.92 4.69 -8.68
N LYS A 321 -11.76 3.72 -8.99
CA LYS A 321 -11.85 2.47 -8.22
C LYS A 321 -10.77 1.46 -8.59
N ASN A 322 -10.31 1.43 -9.87
CA ASN A 322 -9.47 0.37 -10.42
C ASN A 322 -8.05 0.81 -10.79
N THR A 323 -7.72 2.07 -10.54
CA THR A 323 -6.37 2.63 -10.79
C THR A 323 -5.92 3.52 -9.63
N ASP A 324 -4.66 3.95 -9.65
CA ASP A 324 -4.09 4.86 -8.66
C ASP A 324 -4.50 6.35 -8.86
N LEU A 325 -5.53 6.62 -9.67
CA LEU A 325 -6.19 7.94 -9.66
C LEU A 325 -6.82 8.28 -8.32
N GLN A 326 -7.10 7.27 -7.51
CA GLN A 326 -7.51 7.42 -6.12
C GLN A 326 -6.76 6.40 -5.27
N VAL A 327 -6.06 6.87 -4.24
CA VAL A 327 -5.31 6.04 -3.29
C VAL A 327 -5.73 6.32 -1.85
N SER A 328 -5.48 5.38 -0.96
CA SER A 328 -5.60 5.60 0.48
C SER A 328 -4.25 6.00 1.05
N TYR A 329 -4.17 7.15 1.70
CA TYR A 329 -2.99 7.56 2.45
C TYR A 329 -3.18 7.23 3.94
N ASN A 330 -2.23 6.49 4.51
CA ASN A 330 -2.29 6.04 5.90
C ASN A 330 -1.20 6.77 6.70
N PHE A 331 -1.63 7.64 7.61
CA PHE A 331 -0.72 8.31 8.53
C PHE A 331 -0.12 7.32 9.53
N ASN A 332 1.16 7.45 9.76
CA ASN A 332 1.89 6.78 10.83
C ASN A 332 3.02 7.71 11.30
N MET A 333 2.66 8.66 12.17
CA MET A 333 3.51 9.81 12.52
C MET A 333 4.51 9.43 13.62
N VAL A 334 5.48 8.57 13.27
CA VAL A 334 6.54 8.11 14.17
C VAL A 334 7.81 8.94 13.93
N ALA A 335 8.38 9.53 14.96
CA ALA A 335 9.64 10.26 14.92
C ALA A 335 10.51 9.90 16.12
N ILE A 336 11.81 10.19 16.05
CA ILE A 336 12.72 10.07 17.18
C ILE A 336 12.57 11.30 18.08
N HIS A 337 12.10 11.07 19.28
CA HIS A 337 12.00 12.06 20.35
C HIS A 337 12.78 11.53 21.56
N ASN A 338 13.68 12.33 22.14
CA ASN A 338 14.52 11.93 23.27
C ASN A 338 15.21 10.56 23.06
N LYS A 339 15.77 10.34 21.86
CA LYS A 339 16.45 9.10 21.43
C LYS A 339 15.54 7.86 21.42
N ARG A 340 14.20 8.03 21.38
CA ARG A 340 13.22 6.93 21.30
C ARG A 340 12.26 7.15 20.14
N PRO A 341 11.83 6.09 19.43
CA PRO A 341 10.76 6.21 18.45
C PRO A 341 9.42 6.39 19.16
N GLU A 342 8.73 7.48 18.90
CA GLU A 342 7.42 7.79 19.48
C GLU A 342 6.39 8.04 18.39
N LEU A 343 5.18 7.51 18.58
CA LEU A 343 4.02 7.84 17.76
C LEU A 343 3.41 9.13 18.31
N MET A 344 3.39 10.18 17.51
CA MET A 344 3.05 11.52 17.96
C MET A 344 1.92 12.11 17.13
N GLY A 345 0.96 12.78 17.78
CA GLY A 345 0.02 13.68 17.11
C GLY A 345 0.69 15.01 16.72
N ILE A 346 -0.09 15.91 16.12
CA ILE A 346 0.46 17.20 15.65
C ILE A 346 0.92 18.09 16.81
N ILE A 347 0.19 18.14 17.92
CA ILE A 347 0.53 18.99 19.09
C ILE A 347 1.87 18.57 19.71
N PRO A 348 2.12 17.30 20.08
CA PRO A 348 3.42 16.89 20.58
C PRO A 348 4.58 17.20 19.62
N MET A 349 4.37 17.12 18.31
CA MET A 349 5.40 17.48 17.33
C MET A 349 5.69 18.98 17.32
N LEU A 350 4.65 19.82 17.40
CA LEU A 350 4.81 21.26 17.51
C LEU A 350 5.52 21.65 18.81
N ASP A 351 5.16 21.03 19.93
CA ASP A 351 5.76 21.30 21.24
C ASP A 351 7.24 20.90 21.26
N ALA A 352 7.60 19.72 20.72
CA ALA A 352 9.00 19.28 20.61
C ALA A 352 9.85 20.26 19.74
N TYR A 353 9.27 20.76 18.66
CA TYR A 353 9.91 21.77 17.83
C TYR A 353 10.09 23.10 18.58
N ILE A 354 9.07 23.57 19.31
CA ILE A 354 9.11 24.80 20.10
C ILE A 354 10.19 24.70 21.18
N GLU A 355 10.25 23.58 21.89
CA GLU A 355 11.27 23.32 22.92
C GLU A 355 12.69 23.40 22.33
N HIS A 356 12.91 22.73 21.19
CA HIS A 356 14.17 22.80 20.47
C HIS A 356 14.53 24.24 20.07
N GLN A 357 13.58 25.02 19.54
CA GLN A 357 13.85 26.41 19.16
C GLN A 357 14.17 27.30 20.34
N LYS A 358 13.51 27.14 21.48
CA LYS A 358 13.85 27.86 22.72
C LYS A 358 15.29 27.53 23.14
N GLU A 359 15.70 26.28 23.09
CA GLU A 359 17.09 25.88 23.39
C GLU A 359 18.09 26.51 22.41
N ILE A 360 17.80 26.50 21.11
CA ILE A 360 18.65 27.12 20.06
C ILE A 360 18.82 28.63 20.32
N ILE A 361 17.74 29.37 20.56
CA ILE A 361 17.79 30.80 20.81
C ILE A 361 18.56 31.08 22.11
N THR A 362 18.37 30.28 23.14
CA THR A 362 19.11 30.44 24.41
C THR A 362 20.61 30.25 24.19
N LYS A 363 21.04 29.10 23.60
CA LYS A 363 22.45 28.82 23.36
C LYS A 363 23.12 29.86 22.44
N ARG A 364 22.40 30.29 21.37
CA ARG A 364 22.86 31.37 20.49
C ARG A 364 23.04 32.66 21.25
N SER A 365 22.08 33.06 22.07
CA SER A 365 22.17 34.28 22.86
C SER A 365 23.30 34.25 23.90
N GLU A 366 23.53 33.10 24.55
CA GLU A 366 24.67 32.88 25.44
C GLU A 366 26.01 32.97 24.71
N TYR A 367 26.11 32.42 23.50
CA TYR A 367 27.29 32.55 22.66
C TYR A 367 27.55 34.00 22.26
N ASP A 368 26.52 34.71 21.77
CA ASP A 368 26.63 36.07 21.29
C ASP A 368 26.95 37.03 22.45
N ILE A 369 26.35 36.85 23.63
CA ILE A 369 26.66 37.69 24.81
C ILE A 369 28.09 37.42 25.32
N ARG A 370 28.55 36.17 25.28
CA ARG A 370 29.93 35.83 25.66
C ARG A 370 30.94 36.51 24.73
N LYS A 371 30.67 36.54 23.44
CA LYS A 371 31.50 37.23 22.44
C LYS A 371 31.42 38.75 22.55
N ALA A 372 30.22 39.28 22.74
CA ALA A 372 30.01 40.72 22.90
C ALA A 372 30.72 41.24 24.16
N ARG A 373 30.57 40.55 25.30
CA ARG A 373 31.27 40.93 26.56
C ARG A 373 32.79 40.83 26.43
N ALA A 374 33.30 39.78 25.74
CA ALA A 374 34.74 39.64 25.49
C ALA A 374 35.27 40.82 24.61
N ARG A 375 34.51 41.26 23.61
CA ARG A 375 34.87 42.42 22.74
C ARG A 375 34.75 43.71 23.52
N GLN A 376 33.67 43.91 24.29
CA GLN A 376 33.44 45.09 25.13
C GLN A 376 34.60 45.29 26.11
N HIS A 377 35.02 44.20 26.80
CA HIS A 377 36.16 44.24 27.71
C HIS A 377 37.45 44.70 27.03
N ILE A 378 37.72 44.27 25.80
CA ILE A 378 38.87 44.77 25.04
C ILE A 378 38.72 46.25 24.71
N LEU A 379 37.53 46.70 24.27
CA LEU A 379 37.26 48.09 23.92
C LEU A 379 37.39 49.02 25.13
N GLU A 380 36.90 48.61 26.31
CA GLU A 380 37.05 49.35 27.55
C GLU A 380 38.54 49.58 27.85
N GLY A 381 39.38 48.55 27.66
CA GLY A 381 40.81 48.68 27.82
C GLY A 381 41.45 49.61 26.81
N LEU A 382 41.05 49.57 25.56
CA LEU A 382 41.53 50.45 24.50
C LEU A 382 41.15 51.88 24.74
N ILE A 383 39.88 52.14 25.11
CA ILE A 383 39.39 53.50 25.46
C ILE A 383 40.15 54.07 26.67
N LYS A 384 40.36 53.23 27.72
CA LYS A 384 41.15 53.64 28.87
C LYS A 384 42.64 53.93 28.50
N ALA A 385 43.26 53.10 27.66
CA ALA A 385 44.64 53.35 27.19
C ALA A 385 44.74 54.64 26.34
N LEU A 386 43.76 54.94 25.53
CA LEU A 386 43.74 56.18 24.73
C LEU A 386 43.54 57.42 25.59
N SER A 387 42.85 57.36 26.73
CA SER A 387 42.73 58.47 27.69
C SER A 387 44.04 58.80 28.41
N ILE A 388 44.98 57.88 28.46
CA ILE A 388 46.32 58.02 29.10
C ILE A 388 47.41 57.69 28.06
N LEU A 389 47.22 58.06 26.80
CA LEU A 389 48.01 57.62 25.66
C LEU A 389 49.52 57.95 25.81
N ASP A 390 49.85 59.16 26.24
CA ASP A 390 51.25 59.58 26.39
C ASP A 390 52.01 58.73 27.44
N GLU A 391 51.36 58.36 28.51
CA GLU A 391 51.87 57.48 29.55
C GLU A 391 52.06 56.08 29.06
N VAL A 392 51.07 55.52 28.32
CA VAL A 392 51.12 54.20 27.71
C VAL A 392 52.26 54.06 26.69
N ILE A 393 52.40 55.06 25.79
CA ILE A 393 53.52 55.12 24.82
C ILE A 393 54.87 55.16 25.52
N LYS A 394 55.03 55.98 26.56
CA LYS A 394 56.25 56.07 27.35
C LYS A 394 56.61 54.76 28.04
N LEU A 395 55.60 54.05 28.59
CA LEU A 395 55.78 52.77 29.22
C LEU A 395 56.19 51.69 28.20
N ILE A 396 55.51 51.60 27.05
CA ILE A 396 55.86 50.63 26.00
C ILE A 396 57.25 50.88 25.44
N ARG A 397 57.68 52.13 25.22
CA ARG A 397 59.05 52.49 24.77
C ARG A 397 60.10 52.16 25.81
N GLY A 398 59.79 52.16 27.08
CA GLY A 398 60.65 51.76 28.17
C GLY A 398 60.78 50.27 28.40
N SER A 399 59.94 49.49 27.78
CA SER A 399 59.90 48.05 27.93
C SER A 399 60.91 47.35 27.01
N LYS A 400 61.43 46.19 27.44
CA LYS A 400 62.47 45.41 26.73
C LYS A 400 61.97 44.72 25.49
N ASP A 401 60.79 44.18 25.55
CA ASP A 401 60.10 43.45 24.46
C ASP A 401 58.56 43.48 24.60
N LYS A 402 57.83 42.89 23.69
CA LYS A 402 56.37 42.78 23.70
C LYS A 402 55.81 42.17 24.98
N ARG A 403 56.48 41.15 25.52
CA ARG A 403 56.07 40.43 26.74
C ARG A 403 56.22 41.30 27.99
N ASP A 404 57.38 42.02 28.08
CA ASP A 404 57.68 42.95 29.15
C ASP A 404 56.70 44.12 29.10
N ALA A 405 56.40 44.68 27.92
CA ALA A 405 55.41 45.75 27.76
C ALA A 405 54.01 45.35 28.22
N LYS A 406 53.59 44.08 27.94
CA LYS A 406 52.28 43.59 28.43
C LYS A 406 52.26 43.50 29.97
N LEU A 407 53.33 42.94 30.56
CA LEU A 407 53.44 42.80 32.02
C LEU A 407 53.43 44.19 32.69
N ASN A 408 54.16 45.15 32.15
CA ASN A 408 54.22 46.50 32.66
C ASN A 408 52.88 47.26 32.57
N LEU A 409 52.13 47.05 31.48
CA LEU A 409 50.73 47.56 31.34
C LEU A 409 49.79 46.96 32.39
N GLN A 410 49.93 45.66 32.66
CA GLN A 410 49.11 44.95 33.67
C GLN A 410 49.40 45.49 35.09
N THR A 411 50.69 45.56 35.43
CA THR A 411 51.08 45.94 36.80
C THR A 411 50.92 47.42 37.09
N THR A 412 51.09 48.31 36.12
CA THR A 412 51.02 49.75 36.30
C THR A 412 49.64 50.35 36.17
N TYR A 413 48.83 49.84 35.26
CA TYR A 413 47.51 50.45 34.95
C TYR A 413 46.34 49.49 35.18
N ASP A 414 46.61 48.28 35.70
CA ASP A 414 45.61 47.23 36.00
C ASP A 414 44.81 46.82 34.79
N PHE A 415 45.48 46.69 33.62
CA PHE A 415 44.89 46.08 32.45
C PHE A 415 44.91 44.56 32.54
N SER A 416 43.87 43.93 32.04
CA SER A 416 43.90 42.45 31.88
C SER A 416 44.90 42.06 30.78
N GLU A 417 45.33 40.78 30.80
CA GLU A 417 46.24 40.24 29.78
C GLU A 417 45.71 40.46 28.35
N LYS A 418 44.38 40.24 28.12
CA LYS A 418 43.73 40.45 26.82
C LYS A 418 43.71 41.91 26.41
N GLN A 419 43.50 42.83 27.39
CA GLN A 419 43.53 44.24 27.11
C GLN A 419 44.98 44.71 26.81
N ALA A 420 45.95 44.28 27.56
CA ALA A 420 47.34 44.58 27.34
C ALA A 420 47.87 44.07 25.98
N GLU A 421 47.46 42.86 25.58
CA GLU A 421 47.75 42.31 24.23
C GLU A 421 47.14 43.17 23.11
N ALA A 422 45.89 43.60 23.25
CA ALA A 422 45.21 44.45 22.31
C ALA A 422 45.92 45.82 22.19
N ILE A 423 46.30 46.41 23.30
CA ILE A 423 46.98 47.72 23.37
C ILE A 423 48.34 47.64 22.70
N VAL A 424 49.19 46.67 23.00
CA VAL A 424 50.55 46.50 22.39
C VAL A 424 50.46 46.16 20.90
N SER A 425 49.36 45.56 20.45
CA SER A 425 49.12 45.22 19.03
C SER A 425 48.40 46.34 18.27
N LEU A 426 48.07 47.49 18.93
CA LEU A 426 47.38 48.59 18.29
C LEU A 426 48.29 49.28 17.28
N GLN A 427 47.77 49.47 16.08
CA GLN A 427 48.50 50.15 14.98
C GLN A 427 48.45 51.68 15.20
N LEU A 428 49.61 52.37 15.06
CA LEU A 428 49.78 53.80 15.35
C LEU A 428 48.81 54.72 14.60
N TYR A 429 48.34 54.38 13.41
CA TYR A 429 47.40 55.17 12.64
C TYR A 429 45.97 55.19 13.23
N ARG A 430 45.68 54.19 14.10
CA ARG A 430 44.36 54.11 14.81
C ARG A 430 44.30 54.97 16.08
N LEU A 431 45.22 55.86 16.26
CA LEU A 431 45.28 56.80 17.39
C LEU A 431 44.62 58.18 17.08
N THR A 432 43.85 58.26 15.98
CA THR A 432 43.17 59.52 15.58
C THR A 432 41.92 59.77 16.39
N ASN A 433 41.49 61.01 16.52
CA ASN A 433 40.23 61.37 17.23
C ASN A 433 39.01 60.68 16.56
N THR A 434 39.06 60.48 15.27
CA THR A 434 37.99 59.72 14.54
C THR A 434 37.89 58.30 14.98
N ASP A 435 39.03 57.59 15.17
CA ASP A 435 39.06 56.21 15.65
C ASP A 435 38.57 56.07 17.10
N ILE A 436 38.81 57.06 17.95
CA ILE A 436 38.29 57.09 19.32
C ILE A 436 36.74 57.14 19.33
N HIS A 437 36.15 58.01 18.50
CA HIS A 437 34.71 58.07 18.36
C HIS A 437 34.11 56.75 17.81
N GLU A 438 34.79 56.09 16.88
CA GLU A 438 34.35 54.76 16.37
C GLU A 438 34.39 53.71 17.50
N LEU A 439 35.46 53.65 18.29
CA LEU A 439 35.55 52.69 19.43
C LEU A 439 34.48 52.97 20.51
N GLN A 440 34.20 54.26 20.80
CA GLN A 440 33.12 54.60 21.71
C GLN A 440 31.73 54.25 21.17
N SER A 441 31.49 54.43 19.89
CA SER A 441 30.24 54.06 19.20
C SER A 441 30.07 52.54 19.19
N GLU A 442 31.16 51.78 18.90
CA GLU A 442 31.16 50.30 18.98
C GLU A 442 30.86 49.82 20.41
N ALA A 443 31.51 50.41 21.43
CA ALA A 443 31.26 50.05 22.81
C ALA A 443 29.81 50.29 23.23
N LYS A 444 29.21 51.39 22.81
CA LYS A 444 27.79 51.69 23.06
C LYS A 444 26.88 50.71 22.37
N SER A 445 27.11 50.40 21.11
CA SER A 445 26.34 49.40 20.36
C SER A 445 26.42 48.02 20.98
N LEU A 446 27.61 47.58 21.42
CA LEU A 446 27.76 46.32 22.14
C LEU A 446 27.03 46.31 23.48
N ALA A 447 27.04 47.42 24.24
CA ALA A 447 26.30 47.49 25.50
C ALA A 447 24.78 47.38 25.27
N GLU A 448 24.25 47.99 24.20
CA GLU A 448 22.86 47.85 23.80
C GLU A 448 22.55 46.42 23.41
N GLN A 449 23.41 45.78 22.62
CA GLN A 449 23.27 44.36 22.22
C GLN A 449 23.29 43.41 23.44
N ILE A 450 24.23 43.61 24.38
CA ILE A 450 24.31 42.85 25.62
C ILE A 450 23.02 43.00 26.42
N SER A 451 22.48 44.22 26.56
CA SER A 451 21.23 44.47 27.29
C SER A 451 20.03 43.72 26.63
N VAL A 452 19.96 43.69 25.32
CA VAL A 452 18.92 42.93 24.56
C VAL A 452 19.07 41.47 24.81
N LEU A 453 20.30 40.92 24.70
CA LEU A 453 20.57 39.48 24.90
C LEU A 453 20.29 39.05 26.36
N GLU A 454 20.62 39.91 27.36
CA GLU A 454 20.28 39.66 28.75
C GLU A 454 18.78 39.59 29.01
N LYS A 455 17.99 40.45 28.35
CA LYS A 455 16.52 40.37 28.40
C LYS A 455 15.99 39.05 27.81
N ILE A 456 16.49 38.63 26.63
CA ILE A 456 16.09 37.38 26.00
C ILE A 456 16.39 36.18 26.92
N LEU A 457 17.54 36.19 27.60
CA LEU A 457 17.95 35.14 28.52
C LEU A 457 17.21 35.18 29.87
N GLY A 458 16.75 36.33 30.28
CA GLY A 458 16.10 36.58 31.59
C GLY A 458 14.57 36.50 31.59
N ASP A 459 13.94 36.59 30.41
CA ASP A 459 12.49 36.62 30.27
C ASP A 459 12.01 35.69 29.12
N GLU A 460 11.25 34.66 29.44
CA GLU A 460 10.66 33.73 28.47
C GLU A 460 9.74 34.44 27.46
N ALA A 461 9.06 35.50 27.85
CA ALA A 461 8.20 36.27 26.95
C ALA A 461 9.01 36.92 25.82
N GLU A 462 10.19 37.49 26.15
CA GLU A 462 11.12 38.07 25.17
C GLU A 462 11.69 36.98 24.23
N LEU A 463 12.09 35.83 24.76
CA LEU A 463 12.56 34.69 23.98
C LEU A 463 11.48 34.25 23.00
N VAL A 464 10.23 34.10 23.45
CA VAL A 464 9.08 33.75 22.61
C VAL A 464 8.81 34.84 21.54
N ALA A 465 8.97 36.11 21.88
CA ALA A 465 8.81 37.19 20.89
C ALA A 465 9.86 37.11 19.78
N VAL A 466 11.12 36.79 20.09
CA VAL A 466 12.18 36.55 19.11
C VAL A 466 11.81 35.37 18.21
N LEU A 467 11.38 34.24 18.76
CA LEU A 467 10.97 33.06 17.97
C LEU A 467 9.83 33.40 17.02
N LYS A 468 8.80 34.12 17.47
CA LYS A 468 7.69 34.55 16.62
C LYS A 468 8.13 35.47 15.47
N ALA A 469 9.03 36.40 15.77
CA ALA A 469 9.58 37.35 14.79
C ALA A 469 10.34 36.58 13.68
N GLU A 470 11.22 35.64 14.05
CA GLU A 470 11.99 34.83 13.12
C GLU A 470 11.10 33.93 12.26
N LEU A 471 10.12 33.26 12.86
CA LEU A 471 9.14 32.45 12.11
C LEU A 471 8.32 33.31 11.14
N SER A 472 7.95 34.50 11.53
CA SER A 472 7.21 35.47 10.69
C SER A 472 8.05 35.93 9.49
N GLU A 473 9.35 36.14 9.69
CA GLU A 473 10.30 36.44 8.62
C GLU A 473 10.38 35.29 7.60
N ILE A 474 10.58 34.05 8.07
CA ILE A 474 10.65 32.86 7.24
C ILE A 474 9.34 32.67 6.46
N LYS A 475 8.19 32.81 7.16
CA LYS A 475 6.87 32.75 6.52
C LYS A 475 6.76 33.75 5.37
N LYS A 476 7.16 35.02 5.61
CA LYS A 476 7.10 36.06 4.57
C LYS A 476 8.00 35.77 3.38
N LYS A 477 9.22 35.24 3.63
CA LYS A 477 10.23 34.99 2.60
C LYS A 477 9.92 33.77 1.72
N TYR A 478 9.38 32.70 2.31
CA TYR A 478 9.19 31.41 1.65
C TYR A 478 7.73 30.99 1.48
N LYS A 479 6.80 31.92 1.64
CA LYS A 479 5.36 31.68 1.47
C LYS A 479 5.06 31.09 0.08
N THR A 480 4.32 29.97 0.08
CA THR A 480 3.78 29.35 -1.13
C THR A 480 2.29 29.02 -0.94
N PRO A 481 1.46 29.10 -2.00
CA PRO A 481 0.05 28.73 -1.89
C PRO A 481 -0.09 27.23 -1.59
N ARG A 482 -1.22 26.86 -0.97
CA ARG A 482 -1.61 25.47 -0.81
C ARG A 482 -1.87 24.84 -2.19
N ARG A 483 -1.40 23.62 -2.39
CA ARG A 483 -1.58 22.85 -3.62
C ARG A 483 -2.73 21.86 -3.49
N THR A 484 -2.85 21.18 -2.34
CA THR A 484 -3.84 20.13 -2.12
C THR A 484 -5.16 20.69 -1.60
N GLU A 485 -6.27 20.35 -2.24
CA GLU A 485 -7.62 20.66 -1.77
C GLU A 485 -8.03 19.66 -0.67
N VAL A 486 -8.80 20.12 0.33
CA VAL A 486 -9.33 19.27 1.39
C VAL A 486 -10.84 19.33 1.39
N GLN A 487 -11.49 18.18 1.23
CA GLN A 487 -12.93 17.99 1.26
C GLN A 487 -13.33 17.23 2.53
N ALA A 488 -14.43 17.65 3.16
CA ALA A 488 -14.88 17.09 4.44
C ALA A 488 -15.31 15.63 4.33
N GLU A 489 -16.07 15.29 3.31
CA GLU A 489 -16.67 13.98 3.12
C GLU A 489 -15.92 13.15 2.09
N ILE A 490 -15.96 11.82 2.24
CA ILE A 490 -15.48 10.87 1.24
C ILE A 490 -16.63 10.63 0.26
N THR A 491 -16.44 11.02 -0.99
CA THR A 491 -17.44 10.77 -2.05
C THR A 491 -17.48 9.28 -2.36
N GLU A 492 -18.64 8.65 -2.13
CA GLU A 492 -18.86 7.25 -2.48
C GLU A 492 -18.86 7.07 -4.01
N ILE A 493 -18.03 6.16 -4.49
CA ILE A 493 -17.96 5.84 -5.92
C ILE A 493 -19.04 4.81 -6.24
N LYS A 494 -20.09 5.23 -6.96
CA LYS A 494 -21.09 4.33 -7.51
C LYS A 494 -20.71 3.99 -8.95
N ILE A 495 -20.61 2.70 -9.24
CA ILE A 495 -20.34 2.19 -10.59
C ILE A 495 -21.57 1.46 -11.06
N ASP A 496 -22.15 1.92 -12.16
CA ASP A 496 -23.13 1.18 -12.90
C ASP A 496 -22.40 0.32 -13.95
N THR A 497 -22.23 -0.95 -13.62
CA THR A 497 -21.46 -1.89 -14.43
C THR A 497 -22.17 -2.18 -15.75
N GLU A 498 -23.50 -2.10 -15.79
CA GLU A 498 -24.29 -2.34 -17.01
C GLU A 498 -24.01 -1.30 -18.10
N VAL A 499 -23.64 -0.08 -17.70
CA VAL A 499 -23.32 1.02 -18.64
C VAL A 499 -21.88 0.97 -19.15
N LEU A 500 -20.99 0.29 -18.45
CA LEU A 500 -19.53 0.35 -18.67
C LEU A 500 -18.95 -0.90 -19.33
N VAL A 501 -19.67 -2.00 -19.34
CA VAL A 501 -19.26 -3.29 -19.91
C VAL A 501 -20.05 -3.58 -21.17
N ALA A 502 -19.38 -4.07 -22.23
CA ALA A 502 -20.10 -4.50 -23.44
C ALA A 502 -21.14 -5.57 -23.09
N ASN A 503 -22.39 -5.31 -23.44
CA ASN A 503 -23.47 -6.28 -23.31
C ASN A 503 -23.41 -7.22 -24.51
N GLU A 504 -22.68 -8.32 -24.36
CA GLU A 504 -22.50 -9.34 -25.42
C GLU A 504 -22.73 -10.75 -24.87
N ASP A 505 -23.25 -11.61 -25.73
CA ASP A 505 -23.38 -13.03 -25.43
C ASP A 505 -22.09 -13.77 -25.79
N VAL A 506 -21.58 -14.54 -24.85
CA VAL A 506 -20.36 -15.35 -24.99
C VAL A 506 -20.60 -16.79 -24.59
N ILE A 507 -19.75 -17.70 -25.01
CA ILE A 507 -19.74 -19.08 -24.55
C ILE A 507 -18.75 -19.21 -23.41
N VAL A 508 -19.20 -19.62 -22.24
CA VAL A 508 -18.36 -19.91 -21.08
C VAL A 508 -18.15 -21.39 -20.98
N SER A 509 -16.90 -21.84 -20.82
CA SER A 509 -16.56 -23.24 -20.57
C SER A 509 -15.69 -23.37 -19.31
N VAL A 510 -15.96 -24.43 -18.54
CA VAL A 510 -15.17 -24.82 -17.37
C VAL A 510 -14.92 -26.33 -17.45
N THR A 511 -13.68 -26.75 -17.24
CA THR A 511 -13.30 -28.19 -17.23
C THR A 511 -13.16 -28.70 -15.79
N LYS A 512 -13.13 -30.02 -15.64
CA LYS A 512 -12.98 -30.71 -14.34
C LYS A 512 -11.66 -30.34 -13.65
N GLU A 513 -10.58 -30.21 -14.40
CA GLU A 513 -9.28 -29.79 -13.90
C GLU A 513 -9.21 -28.29 -13.59
N GLY A 514 -10.27 -27.52 -13.81
CA GLY A 514 -10.36 -26.11 -13.44
C GLY A 514 -9.88 -25.12 -14.49
N TYR A 515 -9.86 -25.48 -15.78
CA TYR A 515 -9.60 -24.53 -16.87
C TYR A 515 -10.89 -23.78 -17.23
N VAL A 516 -10.81 -22.43 -17.21
CA VAL A 516 -11.94 -21.52 -17.40
C VAL A 516 -11.65 -20.56 -18.53
N LYS A 517 -12.62 -20.31 -19.39
CA LYS A 517 -12.58 -19.25 -20.41
C LYS A 517 -13.97 -18.78 -20.82
N ARG A 518 -14.03 -17.56 -21.34
CA ARG A 518 -15.13 -17.11 -22.20
C ARG A 518 -14.64 -17.07 -23.64
N THR A 519 -15.52 -17.33 -24.56
CA THR A 519 -15.22 -17.37 -25.99
C THR A 519 -16.33 -16.65 -26.76
N SER A 520 -15.97 -15.80 -27.71
CA SER A 520 -16.95 -15.13 -28.55
C SER A 520 -17.78 -16.16 -29.35
N GLN A 521 -19.09 -15.88 -29.58
CA GLN A 521 -19.95 -16.73 -30.37
C GLN A 521 -19.36 -17.03 -31.76
N ARG A 522 -18.69 -16.05 -32.39
CA ARG A 522 -18.00 -16.21 -33.67
C ARG A 522 -16.91 -17.28 -33.63
N SER A 523 -16.12 -17.31 -32.56
CA SER A 523 -15.04 -18.28 -32.38
C SER A 523 -15.58 -19.70 -32.10
N TYR A 524 -16.70 -19.79 -31.38
CA TYR A 524 -17.43 -21.05 -31.14
C TYR A 524 -18.03 -21.57 -32.43
N ALA A 525 -18.79 -20.78 -33.18
CA ALA A 525 -19.42 -21.13 -34.45
C ALA A 525 -18.39 -21.57 -35.53
N ALA A 526 -17.22 -20.93 -35.57
CA ALA A 526 -16.14 -21.30 -36.50
C ALA A 526 -15.59 -22.71 -36.29
N SER A 527 -15.85 -23.35 -35.14
CA SER A 527 -15.48 -24.74 -34.83
C SER A 527 -16.70 -25.66 -34.76
N ASN A 528 -17.91 -25.21 -35.10
CA ASN A 528 -19.17 -25.90 -34.91
C ASN A 528 -19.35 -26.45 -33.47
N GLY A 529 -18.79 -25.78 -32.46
CA GLY A 529 -18.82 -26.25 -31.08
C GLY A 529 -17.92 -27.45 -30.76
N LYS A 530 -17.26 -28.00 -31.76
CA LYS A 530 -16.35 -29.14 -31.60
C LYS A 530 -14.94 -28.72 -31.24
N GLU A 531 -14.13 -29.67 -30.75
CA GLU A 531 -12.70 -29.46 -30.44
C GLU A 531 -12.45 -28.39 -29.36
N LEU A 532 -13.25 -28.44 -28.27
CA LEU A 532 -12.87 -27.68 -27.07
C LEU A 532 -11.47 -28.12 -26.62
N ALA A 533 -10.52 -27.19 -26.54
CA ALA A 533 -9.19 -27.52 -26.08
C ALA A 533 -9.22 -27.83 -24.59
N MET A 534 -8.77 -29.02 -24.21
CA MET A 534 -8.68 -29.56 -22.86
C MET A 534 -7.35 -30.33 -22.73
N LYS A 535 -6.93 -30.65 -21.52
CA LYS A 535 -5.83 -31.57 -21.29
C LYS A 535 -6.25 -33.01 -21.54
N GLU A 536 -5.27 -33.91 -21.71
CA GLU A 536 -5.48 -35.33 -21.79
C GLU A 536 -6.18 -35.82 -20.51
N ALA A 537 -7.20 -36.61 -20.63
CA ALA A 537 -8.08 -37.10 -19.55
C ALA A 537 -8.95 -36.03 -18.85
N ASP A 538 -8.95 -34.75 -19.26
CA ASP A 538 -9.87 -33.74 -18.73
C ASP A 538 -11.20 -33.76 -19.51
N HIS A 539 -12.28 -33.29 -18.89
CA HIS A 539 -13.58 -33.13 -19.52
C HIS A 539 -14.30 -31.84 -19.09
N ALA A 540 -15.17 -31.34 -19.92
CA ALA A 540 -15.98 -30.19 -19.61
C ALA A 540 -17.03 -30.53 -18.55
N ILE A 541 -17.16 -29.70 -17.51
CA ILE A 541 -18.22 -29.78 -16.51
C ILE A 541 -19.25 -28.67 -16.65
N PHE A 542 -18.95 -27.66 -17.47
CA PHE A 542 -19.87 -26.56 -17.78
C PHE A 542 -19.54 -25.97 -19.15
N ILE A 543 -20.55 -25.93 -20.01
CA ILE A 543 -20.53 -25.20 -21.29
C ILE A 543 -21.90 -24.52 -21.44
N LYS A 544 -21.92 -23.17 -21.45
CA LYS A 544 -23.18 -22.45 -21.56
C LYS A 544 -22.99 -21.13 -22.27
N LYS A 545 -24.03 -20.74 -23.05
CA LYS A 545 -24.15 -19.37 -23.55
C LYS A 545 -24.57 -18.48 -22.39
N MET A 546 -23.78 -17.46 -22.10
CA MET A 546 -24.00 -16.49 -21.01
C MET A 546 -23.84 -15.08 -21.54
N ASN A 547 -24.51 -14.13 -20.88
CA ASN A 547 -24.31 -12.72 -21.15
C ASN A 547 -23.09 -12.20 -20.33
N SER A 548 -22.34 -11.27 -20.89
CA SER A 548 -21.15 -10.68 -20.25
C SER A 548 -21.45 -10.04 -18.88
N LEU A 549 -22.69 -9.62 -18.63
CA LEU A 549 -23.14 -9.01 -17.38
C LEU A 549 -23.57 -10.03 -16.31
N GLU A 550 -23.69 -11.30 -16.66
CA GLU A 550 -23.99 -12.39 -15.73
C GLU A 550 -22.79 -12.75 -14.85
N THR A 551 -23.04 -13.56 -13.84
CA THR A 551 -22.02 -13.99 -12.87
C THR A 551 -21.84 -15.49 -12.92
N LEU A 552 -20.59 -15.96 -12.88
CA LEU A 552 -20.21 -17.35 -12.72
C LEU A 552 -19.76 -17.61 -11.28
N LEU A 553 -20.30 -18.62 -10.63
CA LEU A 553 -19.89 -19.12 -9.33
C LEU A 553 -19.30 -20.52 -9.48
N LEU A 554 -18.06 -20.71 -8.97
CA LEU A 554 -17.39 -22.00 -8.99
C LEU A 554 -17.22 -22.47 -7.55
N PHE A 555 -17.81 -23.59 -7.19
CA PHE A 555 -17.77 -24.17 -5.85
C PHE A 555 -16.70 -25.28 -5.78
N THR A 556 -15.90 -25.27 -4.71
CA THR A 556 -14.75 -26.16 -4.57
C THR A 556 -14.99 -27.30 -3.58
N SER A 557 -14.20 -28.36 -3.67
CA SER A 557 -14.23 -29.54 -2.78
C SER A 557 -14.03 -29.18 -1.29
N LYS A 558 -13.35 -28.06 -1.00
CA LYS A 558 -13.12 -27.54 0.36
C LYS A 558 -14.26 -26.66 0.90
N GLY A 559 -15.37 -26.56 0.16
CA GLY A 559 -16.54 -25.77 0.56
C GLY A 559 -16.40 -24.27 0.34
N ASN A 560 -15.40 -23.85 -0.42
CA ASN A 560 -15.23 -22.46 -0.85
C ASN A 560 -15.97 -22.19 -2.16
N PHE A 561 -16.12 -20.91 -2.50
CA PHE A 561 -16.60 -20.50 -3.81
C PHE A 561 -15.78 -19.34 -4.37
N ILE A 562 -15.67 -19.30 -5.69
CA ILE A 562 -15.05 -18.22 -6.46
C ILE A 562 -16.16 -17.49 -7.18
N TYR A 563 -16.23 -16.18 -7.00
CA TYR A 563 -17.19 -15.30 -7.66
C TYR A 563 -16.50 -14.58 -8.82
N ARG A 564 -17.02 -14.68 -10.03
CA ARG A 564 -16.52 -13.95 -11.20
C ARG A 564 -17.65 -13.46 -12.10
N PRO A 565 -17.70 -12.14 -12.37
CA PRO A 565 -18.48 -11.61 -13.47
C PRO A 565 -17.96 -12.20 -14.79
N VAL A 566 -18.84 -12.52 -15.73
CA VAL A 566 -18.47 -13.14 -17.02
C VAL A 566 -17.50 -12.28 -17.82
N HIS A 567 -17.67 -10.93 -17.79
CA HIS A 567 -16.79 -10.00 -18.50
C HIS A 567 -15.34 -9.98 -17.95
N GLU A 568 -15.08 -10.48 -16.75
CA GLU A 568 -13.74 -10.61 -16.16
C GLU A 568 -13.06 -11.95 -16.47
N LEU A 569 -13.80 -12.92 -17.05
CA LEU A 569 -13.22 -14.20 -17.47
C LEU A 569 -12.27 -13.98 -18.66
N PRO A 570 -11.18 -14.80 -18.77
CA PRO A 570 -10.24 -14.69 -19.88
C PRO A 570 -10.95 -14.93 -21.24
N ASP A 571 -10.76 -13.99 -22.18
CA ASP A 571 -11.31 -14.05 -23.55
C ASP A 571 -10.36 -14.87 -24.42
N ILE A 572 -10.65 -16.14 -24.59
CA ILE A 572 -9.77 -17.11 -25.26
C ILE A 572 -10.55 -17.81 -26.38
N ARG A 573 -9.88 -18.06 -27.52
CA ARG A 573 -10.45 -18.78 -28.66
C ARG A 573 -10.86 -20.19 -28.25
N TRP A 574 -11.92 -20.72 -28.88
CA TRP A 574 -12.48 -22.05 -28.57
C TRP A 574 -11.45 -23.20 -28.59
N LYS A 575 -10.58 -23.19 -29.59
CA LYS A 575 -9.54 -24.22 -29.79
C LYS A 575 -8.28 -24.02 -28.94
N ASN A 576 -8.22 -23.04 -28.07
CA ASN A 576 -7.10 -22.81 -27.16
C ASN A 576 -7.49 -23.17 -25.73
N LEU A 577 -6.56 -23.71 -24.97
CA LEU A 577 -6.76 -24.03 -23.55
C LEU A 577 -7.14 -22.78 -22.76
N GLY A 578 -8.08 -22.91 -21.82
CA GLY A 578 -8.45 -21.83 -20.89
C GLY A 578 -7.37 -21.54 -19.84
N ASP A 579 -7.58 -20.52 -19.05
CA ASP A 579 -6.73 -20.24 -17.88
C ASP A 579 -7.17 -21.07 -16.69
N HIS A 580 -6.21 -21.53 -15.90
CA HIS A 580 -6.51 -22.31 -14.70
C HIS A 580 -7.11 -21.41 -13.60
N VAL A 581 -8.09 -21.94 -12.88
CA VAL A 581 -8.84 -21.25 -11.82
C VAL A 581 -7.96 -20.66 -10.72
N SER A 582 -6.74 -21.16 -10.52
CA SER A 582 -5.76 -20.58 -9.59
C SER A 582 -5.31 -19.17 -9.99
N HIS A 583 -5.45 -18.78 -11.26
CA HIS A 583 -5.22 -17.40 -11.70
C HIS A 583 -6.39 -16.47 -11.32
N LEU A 584 -7.59 -17.04 -11.15
CA LEU A 584 -8.76 -16.28 -10.68
C LEU A 584 -8.77 -16.12 -9.16
N ALA A 585 -8.27 -17.10 -8.40
CA ALA A 585 -8.18 -17.08 -6.95
C ALA A 585 -6.85 -17.72 -6.50
N SER A 586 -5.87 -16.88 -6.17
CA SER A 586 -4.50 -17.33 -5.83
C SER A 586 -4.37 -18.01 -4.46
N ASP A 587 -5.44 -18.04 -3.68
CA ASP A 587 -5.50 -18.63 -2.33
C ASP A 587 -6.07 -20.04 -2.29
N LEU A 588 -6.30 -20.67 -3.46
CA LEU A 588 -6.75 -22.07 -3.53
C LEU A 588 -5.68 -23.01 -3.00
N SER A 589 -6.11 -23.96 -2.19
CA SER A 589 -5.23 -24.99 -1.61
C SER A 589 -4.82 -26.02 -2.67
N ALA A 590 -3.63 -26.60 -2.52
CA ALA A 590 -3.22 -27.71 -3.39
C ALA A 590 -4.21 -28.88 -3.30
N GLY A 591 -4.65 -29.41 -4.46
CA GLY A 591 -5.64 -30.48 -4.55
C GLY A 591 -7.09 -30.03 -4.29
N GLU A 592 -7.38 -28.74 -4.27
CA GLU A 592 -8.75 -28.22 -4.21
C GLU A 592 -9.35 -28.22 -5.62
N GLU A 593 -10.43 -28.99 -5.81
CA GLU A 593 -11.07 -29.21 -7.10
C GLU A 593 -12.39 -28.47 -7.23
N ILE A 594 -12.80 -28.15 -8.47
CA ILE A 594 -14.13 -27.58 -8.75
C ILE A 594 -15.15 -28.73 -8.70
N ARG A 595 -16.22 -28.55 -7.90
CA ARG A 595 -17.33 -29.52 -7.75
C ARG A 595 -18.60 -29.12 -8.47
N SER A 596 -18.90 -27.81 -8.51
CA SER A 596 -20.08 -27.30 -9.19
C SER A 596 -19.82 -25.95 -9.79
N VAL A 597 -20.39 -25.69 -10.95
CA VAL A 597 -20.35 -24.38 -11.64
C VAL A 597 -21.77 -23.94 -11.86
N ILE A 598 -22.10 -22.72 -11.41
CA ILE A 598 -23.47 -22.18 -11.49
C ILE A 598 -23.42 -20.78 -12.06
N ASP A 599 -24.25 -20.54 -13.07
CA ASP A 599 -24.49 -19.23 -13.66
C ASP A 599 -25.62 -18.50 -12.92
N ILE A 600 -25.41 -17.24 -12.66
CA ILE A 600 -26.37 -16.36 -11.99
C ILE A 600 -26.64 -15.16 -12.89
N GLN A 601 -27.85 -15.06 -13.40
CA GLN A 601 -28.32 -13.90 -14.16
C GLN A 601 -28.59 -12.73 -13.22
N THR A 602 -29.33 -12.97 -12.16
CA THR A 602 -29.67 -11.96 -11.15
C THR A 602 -29.75 -12.61 -9.78
N PHE A 603 -29.21 -11.93 -8.76
CA PHE A 603 -29.31 -12.37 -7.38
C PHE A 603 -30.68 -12.00 -6.80
N THR A 604 -31.59 -12.98 -6.70
CA THR A 604 -32.93 -12.83 -6.17
C THR A 604 -33.11 -13.54 -4.83
N GLU A 605 -34.11 -13.17 -4.05
CA GLU A 605 -34.45 -13.83 -2.78
C GLU A 605 -35.30 -15.11 -2.99
N GLU A 606 -35.68 -15.41 -4.21
CA GLU A 606 -36.49 -16.59 -4.55
C GLU A 606 -35.64 -17.85 -4.73
N LYS A 607 -34.38 -17.71 -5.18
CA LYS A 607 -33.47 -18.83 -5.43
C LYS A 607 -32.52 -19.09 -4.28
N ARG A 608 -32.16 -20.37 -4.12
CA ARG A 608 -31.27 -20.86 -3.06
C ARG A 608 -30.22 -21.79 -3.63
N PHE A 609 -29.09 -21.90 -2.94
CA PHE A 609 -28.12 -22.98 -3.14
C PHE A 609 -28.38 -24.09 -2.15
N LEU A 610 -28.38 -25.33 -2.67
CA LEU A 610 -28.41 -26.56 -1.89
C LEU A 610 -27.03 -27.22 -1.96
N PHE A 611 -26.40 -27.41 -0.81
CA PHE A 611 -25.09 -28.04 -0.67
C PHE A 611 -25.27 -29.49 -0.18
N VAL A 612 -24.43 -30.38 -0.72
CA VAL A 612 -24.38 -31.81 -0.34
C VAL A 612 -22.92 -32.16 -0.01
N THR A 613 -22.67 -32.75 1.16
CA THR A 613 -21.32 -33.17 1.59
C THR A 613 -21.17 -34.66 1.71
N LYS A 614 -19.92 -35.14 1.62
CA LYS A 614 -19.52 -36.55 1.70
C LYS A 614 -19.94 -37.24 3.01
N ASN A 615 -19.86 -36.49 4.12
CA ASN A 615 -20.24 -37.01 5.44
C ASN A 615 -21.75 -36.86 5.74
N GLY A 616 -22.55 -36.63 4.71
CA GLY A 616 -24.00 -36.62 4.78
C GLY A 616 -24.61 -35.39 5.46
N MET A 617 -23.95 -34.24 5.31
CA MET A 617 -24.51 -32.95 5.69
C MET A 617 -25.15 -32.28 4.47
N THR A 618 -26.14 -31.44 4.72
CA THR A 618 -26.79 -30.60 3.70
C THR A 618 -27.08 -29.21 4.25
N LYS A 619 -27.17 -28.25 3.36
CA LYS A 619 -27.42 -26.85 3.69
C LYS A 619 -28.19 -26.19 2.56
N GLN A 620 -29.19 -25.37 2.90
CA GLN A 620 -29.74 -24.42 1.93
C GLN A 620 -29.48 -22.97 2.37
N SER A 621 -29.26 -22.11 1.39
CA SER A 621 -28.90 -20.71 1.63
C SER A 621 -29.34 -19.83 0.47
N LEU A 622 -29.88 -18.64 0.74
CA LEU A 622 -30.25 -17.68 -0.30
C LEU A 622 -29.05 -17.32 -1.16
N ILE A 623 -29.23 -17.21 -2.47
CA ILE A 623 -28.16 -16.84 -3.40
C ILE A 623 -27.64 -15.42 -3.13
N THR A 624 -28.45 -14.52 -2.59
CA THR A 624 -28.06 -13.17 -2.21
C THR A 624 -26.94 -13.12 -1.17
N ASN A 625 -26.79 -14.16 -0.33
CA ASN A 625 -25.69 -14.31 0.62
C ASN A 625 -24.33 -14.55 -0.04
N TYR A 626 -24.29 -14.81 -1.35
CA TYR A 626 -23.09 -15.13 -2.15
C TYR A 626 -22.70 -14.01 -3.11
N LYS A 627 -23.27 -12.79 -2.97
CA LYS A 627 -22.87 -11.58 -3.68
C LYS A 627 -21.91 -10.76 -2.83
N PRO A 628 -20.58 -10.93 -2.96
CA PRO A 628 -19.59 -10.24 -2.13
C PRO A 628 -19.34 -8.83 -2.63
N GLN A 629 -18.83 -7.96 -1.75
CA GLN A 629 -18.32 -6.64 -2.13
C GLN A 629 -16.91 -6.69 -2.71
N ARG A 630 -16.12 -7.72 -2.35
CA ARG A 630 -14.75 -7.98 -2.84
C ARG A 630 -14.60 -9.47 -3.12
N TYR A 631 -14.01 -9.81 -4.26
CA TYR A 631 -13.94 -11.17 -4.77
C TYR A 631 -12.58 -11.55 -5.40
N SER A 632 -11.51 -10.89 -5.01
CA SER A 632 -10.15 -11.22 -5.48
C SER A 632 -9.62 -12.56 -4.94
N LYS A 633 -10.29 -13.14 -3.93
CA LYS A 633 -9.95 -14.40 -3.28
C LYS A 633 -11.15 -15.33 -3.26
N SER A 634 -10.90 -16.61 -2.99
CA SER A 634 -11.96 -17.57 -2.69
C SER A 634 -12.67 -17.22 -1.37
N MET A 635 -13.92 -17.61 -1.25
CA MET A 635 -14.76 -17.30 -0.09
C MET A 635 -15.44 -18.56 0.42
N MET A 636 -15.65 -18.64 1.74
CA MET A 636 -16.32 -19.79 2.35
C MET A 636 -17.80 -19.82 1.95
N GLY A 637 -18.21 -20.87 1.25
CA GLY A 637 -19.59 -21.16 0.87
C GLY A 637 -20.33 -22.01 1.89
N ILE A 638 -19.64 -22.97 2.50
CA ILE A 638 -20.12 -23.82 3.59
C ILE A 638 -18.95 -24.12 4.54
N LYS A 639 -19.19 -24.12 5.84
CA LYS A 639 -18.22 -24.57 6.84
C LYS A 639 -18.23 -26.09 6.94
N LEU A 640 -17.24 -26.75 6.37
CA LEU A 640 -17.05 -28.18 6.48
C LEU A 640 -16.49 -28.56 7.86
N LYS A 641 -16.79 -29.78 8.31
CA LYS A 641 -16.11 -30.41 9.45
C LYS A 641 -14.79 -31.04 8.97
N ASP A 642 -13.92 -31.37 9.92
CA ASP A 642 -12.68 -32.08 9.60
C ASP A 642 -13.00 -33.38 8.83
N ASP A 643 -12.22 -33.66 7.81
CA ASP A 643 -12.37 -34.82 6.89
C ASP A 643 -13.66 -34.88 6.05
N ASP A 644 -14.43 -33.78 5.96
CA ASP A 644 -15.58 -33.67 5.05
C ASP A 644 -15.22 -32.99 3.75
N GLU A 645 -15.93 -33.31 2.69
CA GLU A 645 -15.77 -32.75 1.36
C GLU A 645 -17.12 -32.30 0.79
N LEU A 646 -17.13 -31.16 0.08
CA LEU A 646 -18.28 -30.77 -0.72
C LEU A 646 -18.36 -31.67 -1.97
N LEU A 647 -19.51 -32.28 -2.21
CA LEU A 647 -19.75 -33.12 -3.38
C LEU A 647 -20.43 -32.34 -4.50
N SER A 648 -21.48 -31.58 -4.18
CA SER A 648 -22.22 -30.79 -5.17
C SER A 648 -22.93 -29.61 -4.56
N VAL A 649 -23.20 -28.61 -5.42
CA VAL A 649 -24.10 -27.48 -5.13
C VAL A 649 -25.11 -27.41 -6.26
N HIS A 650 -26.38 -27.24 -5.90
CA HIS A 650 -27.48 -27.12 -6.83
C HIS A 650 -28.24 -25.81 -6.65
N LEU A 651 -28.71 -25.23 -7.74
CA LEU A 651 -29.59 -24.07 -7.69
C LEU A 651 -31.04 -24.58 -7.60
N ILE A 652 -31.78 -24.11 -6.59
CA ILE A 652 -33.14 -24.57 -6.26
C ILE A 652 -34.09 -23.40 -6.03
N ASP A 653 -35.39 -23.64 -6.16
CA ASP A 653 -36.46 -22.71 -5.76
C ASP A 653 -37.16 -23.12 -4.46
N GLY A 654 -36.92 -24.33 -3.94
CA GLY A 654 -37.44 -24.83 -2.65
C GLY A 654 -38.70 -25.70 -2.79
N THR A 655 -39.16 -25.98 -4.00
CA THR A 655 -40.33 -26.86 -4.29
C THR A 655 -39.91 -28.29 -4.62
N GLU A 656 -38.62 -28.52 -4.74
CA GLU A 656 -38.02 -29.80 -5.18
C GLU A 656 -37.83 -30.79 -4.01
N ASP A 657 -37.51 -32.02 -4.37
CA ASP A 657 -36.97 -33.04 -3.49
C ASP A 657 -35.49 -33.24 -3.75
N ILE A 658 -34.72 -33.63 -2.74
CA ILE A 658 -33.36 -34.11 -2.90
C ILE A 658 -33.34 -35.64 -2.76
N PHE A 659 -32.63 -36.32 -3.66
CA PHE A 659 -32.31 -37.72 -3.57
C PHE A 659 -30.80 -37.88 -3.33
N LEU A 660 -30.44 -38.51 -2.22
CA LEU A 660 -29.05 -38.82 -1.84
C LEU A 660 -28.77 -40.34 -2.01
N ALA A 661 -27.58 -40.65 -2.49
CA ALA A 661 -27.11 -42.02 -2.58
C ALA A 661 -25.80 -42.19 -1.76
N THR A 662 -25.67 -43.37 -1.11
CA THR A 662 -24.45 -43.70 -0.35
C THR A 662 -23.63 -44.76 -1.05
N LYS A 663 -22.33 -44.81 -0.74
CA LYS A 663 -21.38 -45.79 -1.25
C LYS A 663 -21.87 -47.25 -1.00
N ASN A 664 -22.43 -47.50 0.17
CA ASN A 664 -22.91 -48.82 0.59
C ASN A 664 -24.34 -49.15 0.09
N GLY A 665 -24.88 -48.31 -0.79
CA GLY A 665 -26.10 -48.60 -1.53
C GLY A 665 -27.40 -48.18 -0.86
N TYR A 666 -27.42 -47.20 0.05
CA TYR A 666 -28.63 -46.60 0.59
C TYR A 666 -29.06 -45.38 -0.23
N GLY A 667 -30.35 -45.25 -0.50
CA GLY A 667 -30.97 -44.10 -1.17
C GLY A 667 -32.01 -43.45 -0.27
N LEU A 668 -31.97 -42.13 -0.16
CA LEU A 668 -32.91 -41.34 0.64
C LEU A 668 -33.46 -40.15 -0.17
N ARG A 669 -34.77 -40.07 -0.28
CA ARG A 669 -35.50 -38.95 -0.87
C ARG A 669 -36.27 -38.20 0.20
N TYR A 670 -36.16 -36.90 0.23
CA TYR A 670 -36.94 -36.01 1.15
C TYR A 670 -37.12 -34.61 0.53
N PRO A 671 -38.21 -33.87 0.93
CA PRO A 671 -38.46 -32.53 0.48
C PRO A 671 -37.35 -31.56 0.95
N ILE A 672 -36.84 -30.72 0.06
CA ILE A 672 -35.84 -29.71 0.39
C ILE A 672 -36.35 -28.73 1.46
N ALA A 673 -37.65 -28.49 1.53
CA ALA A 673 -38.30 -27.66 2.56
C ALA A 673 -37.99 -28.13 4.02
N GLU A 674 -37.58 -29.38 4.26
CA GLU A 674 -37.14 -29.86 5.59
C GLU A 674 -35.75 -29.34 6.00
N ILE A 675 -34.99 -28.71 5.09
CA ILE A 675 -33.66 -28.17 5.38
C ILE A 675 -33.84 -26.73 5.83
N PRO A 676 -33.37 -26.35 7.04
CA PRO A 676 -33.47 -24.96 7.48
C PRO A 676 -32.56 -24.05 6.64
N GLU A 677 -33.06 -22.86 6.31
CA GLU A 677 -32.28 -21.84 5.63
C GLU A 677 -31.19 -21.29 6.56
N SER A 678 -29.99 -21.03 6.03
CA SER A 678 -28.85 -20.56 6.82
C SER A 678 -27.90 -19.68 5.99
N GLY A 679 -27.06 -18.89 6.65
CA GLY A 679 -26.12 -17.96 5.99
C GLY A 679 -24.94 -18.68 5.30
N ALA A 680 -24.16 -17.95 4.50
CA ALA A 680 -23.07 -18.50 3.68
C ALA A 680 -22.02 -19.25 4.49
N ARG A 681 -21.55 -18.71 5.61
CA ARG A 681 -20.43 -19.27 6.39
C ARG A 681 -20.84 -20.27 7.49
N THR A 682 -22.03 -20.84 7.40
CA THR A 682 -22.56 -21.80 8.40
C THR A 682 -22.26 -23.23 7.99
N ALA A 683 -22.21 -24.13 8.96
CA ALA A 683 -22.24 -25.58 8.73
C ALA A 683 -23.65 -26.04 8.32
N GLY A 684 -23.75 -27.16 7.61
CA GLY A 684 -25.02 -27.77 7.27
C GLY A 684 -25.66 -28.51 8.45
N VAL A 685 -26.82 -29.13 8.17
CA VAL A 685 -27.54 -30.05 9.04
C VAL A 685 -27.42 -31.46 8.52
N LYS A 686 -27.65 -32.45 9.37
CA LYS A 686 -27.60 -33.88 9.00
C LYS A 686 -28.64 -34.19 7.92
N ALA A 687 -28.19 -34.64 6.76
CA ALA A 687 -29.02 -35.00 5.61
C ALA A 687 -29.52 -36.45 5.68
N ILE A 688 -28.59 -37.37 5.92
CA ILE A 688 -28.80 -38.84 5.96
C ILE A 688 -28.10 -39.44 7.16
N ASN A 689 -28.63 -40.56 7.70
CA ASN A 689 -28.03 -41.31 8.80
C ASN A 689 -27.11 -42.41 8.25
N LEU A 690 -25.84 -42.09 8.06
CA LEU A 690 -24.83 -43.02 7.57
C LEU A 690 -24.52 -44.10 8.57
N LYS A 691 -24.24 -45.33 8.07
CA LYS A 691 -23.58 -46.40 8.85
C LYS A 691 -22.08 -46.03 9.02
N GLN A 692 -21.45 -46.76 9.93
CA GLN A 692 -20.01 -46.76 10.07
C GLN A 692 -19.37 -47.12 8.72
N ASP A 693 -18.34 -46.41 8.31
CA ASP A 693 -17.62 -46.61 7.04
C ASP A 693 -18.43 -46.34 5.74
N ASP A 694 -19.61 -45.72 5.84
CA ASP A 694 -20.40 -45.31 4.69
C ASP A 694 -20.27 -43.80 4.41
N THR A 695 -20.33 -43.41 3.17
CA THR A 695 -20.28 -42.02 2.72
C THR A 695 -21.35 -41.74 1.67
N VAL A 696 -21.79 -40.50 1.58
CA VAL A 696 -22.59 -40.06 0.44
C VAL A 696 -21.68 -40.00 -0.79
N ILE A 697 -22.16 -40.42 -1.93
CA ILE A 697 -21.45 -40.37 -3.22
C ILE A 697 -21.96 -39.26 -4.11
N GLY A 698 -23.10 -38.70 -3.82
CA GLY A 698 -23.72 -37.57 -4.52
C GLY A 698 -25.19 -37.41 -4.17
N GLY A 699 -25.75 -36.32 -4.66
CA GLY A 699 -27.17 -36.01 -4.55
C GLY A 699 -27.71 -35.40 -5.84
N VAL A 700 -28.95 -35.73 -6.17
CA VAL A 700 -29.63 -35.15 -7.33
C VAL A 700 -30.95 -34.49 -6.92
N VAL A 701 -31.29 -33.40 -7.55
CA VAL A 701 -32.50 -32.62 -7.27
C VAL A 701 -33.59 -33.08 -8.23
N LEU A 702 -34.73 -33.47 -7.65
CA LEU A 702 -35.90 -33.91 -8.37
C LEU A 702 -36.97 -32.82 -8.37
N THR A 703 -37.33 -32.32 -9.54
CA THR A 703 -38.42 -31.37 -9.70
C THR A 703 -39.79 -32.07 -9.61
N PRO A 704 -40.86 -31.35 -9.24
CA PRO A 704 -42.21 -31.92 -9.36
C PRO A 704 -42.45 -32.46 -10.78
N ASN A 705 -42.88 -33.73 -10.93
CA ASN A 705 -43.07 -34.41 -12.19
C ASN A 705 -41.81 -34.68 -13.03
N ASP A 706 -40.64 -34.82 -12.41
CA ASP A 706 -39.40 -35.17 -13.10
C ASP A 706 -39.53 -36.55 -13.75
N ASN A 707 -39.34 -36.63 -15.07
CA ASN A 707 -39.41 -37.85 -15.86
C ASN A 707 -38.05 -38.50 -16.07
N ARG A 708 -36.96 -37.86 -15.65
CA ARG A 708 -35.61 -38.38 -15.77
C ARG A 708 -35.42 -39.59 -14.82
N HIS A 709 -34.52 -40.47 -15.21
CA HIS A 709 -34.17 -41.62 -14.38
C HIS A 709 -32.94 -41.29 -13.50
N ILE A 710 -32.94 -41.88 -12.31
CA ILE A 710 -31.76 -41.92 -11.44
C ILE A 710 -30.81 -42.96 -11.97
N LEU A 711 -29.61 -42.55 -12.38
CA LEU A 711 -28.55 -43.38 -12.87
C LEU A 711 -27.42 -43.48 -11.85
N LEU A 712 -27.02 -44.70 -11.50
CA LEU A 712 -26.00 -45.03 -10.53
C LEU A 712 -24.95 -45.96 -11.12
N ALA A 713 -23.68 -45.67 -10.87
CA ALA A 713 -22.58 -46.52 -11.28
C ALA A 713 -21.91 -47.21 -10.09
N THR A 714 -21.44 -48.43 -10.26
CA THR A 714 -20.68 -49.16 -9.26
C THR A 714 -19.21 -49.27 -9.66
N GLN A 715 -18.31 -49.45 -8.69
CA GLN A 715 -16.88 -49.67 -8.90
C GLN A 715 -16.56 -50.94 -9.72
N ARG A 716 -17.53 -51.83 -9.89
CA ARG A 716 -17.41 -53.05 -10.69
C ARG A 716 -17.87 -52.90 -12.14
N GLY A 717 -18.14 -51.68 -12.60
CA GLY A 717 -18.58 -51.43 -13.98
C GLY A 717 -20.05 -51.76 -14.23
N SER A 718 -20.89 -51.81 -13.19
CA SER A 718 -22.33 -52.01 -13.36
C SER A 718 -23.05 -50.66 -13.28
N LEU A 719 -23.94 -50.39 -14.24
CA LEU A 719 -24.86 -49.25 -14.26
C LEU A 719 -26.26 -49.67 -13.84
N LYS A 720 -26.90 -48.80 -13.09
CA LYS A 720 -28.26 -49.03 -12.59
C LYS A 720 -29.13 -47.80 -12.89
N GLN A 721 -30.17 -48.00 -13.66
CA GLN A 721 -31.17 -47.00 -14.02
C GLN A 721 -32.48 -47.27 -13.29
N MET A 722 -32.99 -46.27 -12.56
CA MET A 722 -34.24 -46.41 -11.76
C MET A 722 -35.14 -45.20 -11.94
N LYS A 723 -36.46 -45.43 -11.69
CA LYS A 723 -37.42 -44.31 -11.62
C LYS A 723 -37.37 -43.69 -10.24
N ALA A 724 -37.43 -42.36 -10.18
CA ALA A 724 -37.52 -41.63 -8.92
C ALA A 724 -38.78 -41.97 -8.11
N SER A 725 -39.88 -42.42 -8.76
CA SER A 725 -41.12 -42.88 -8.15
C SER A 725 -41.00 -44.14 -7.28
N GLU A 726 -39.92 -44.88 -7.39
CA GLU A 726 -39.66 -46.03 -6.49
C GLU A 726 -39.26 -45.58 -5.05
N PHE A 727 -39.03 -44.30 -4.84
CA PHE A 727 -38.67 -43.71 -3.56
C PHE A 727 -39.73 -42.68 -3.20
N GLU A 728 -40.60 -43.02 -2.27
CA GLU A 728 -41.50 -42.06 -1.66
C GLU A 728 -40.67 -41.09 -0.78
N PRO A 729 -40.99 -39.79 -0.79
CA PRO A 729 -40.32 -38.84 0.11
C PRO A 729 -40.55 -39.22 1.59
N ILE A 730 -39.49 -39.31 2.37
CA ILE A 730 -39.53 -39.55 3.82
C ILE A 730 -38.75 -38.45 4.56
N SER A 731 -38.86 -38.40 5.89
CA SER A 731 -38.19 -37.35 6.67
C SER A 731 -36.66 -37.42 6.52
N ARG A 732 -36.04 -36.23 6.53
CA ARG A 732 -34.61 -36.04 6.54
C ARG A 732 -33.93 -36.76 7.72
N ALA A 733 -32.65 -37.03 7.60
CA ALA A 733 -31.80 -37.68 8.62
C ALA A 733 -32.18 -39.14 8.94
N LYS A 734 -32.95 -39.77 8.06
CA LYS A 734 -33.15 -41.23 8.08
C LYS A 734 -32.03 -41.92 7.31
N ARG A 735 -31.98 -43.27 7.38
CA ARG A 735 -30.97 -44.07 6.66
C ARG A 735 -31.30 -44.23 5.17
N GLY A 736 -32.58 -44.16 4.83
CA GLY A 736 -33.07 -44.45 3.47
C GLY A 736 -33.27 -45.97 3.22
N LEU A 737 -33.50 -46.29 1.98
CA LEU A 737 -33.80 -47.64 1.48
C LEU A 737 -32.58 -48.24 0.79
N LEU A 738 -32.38 -49.57 1.00
CA LEU A 738 -31.28 -50.28 0.38
C LEU A 738 -31.56 -50.48 -1.13
N MET A 739 -30.59 -50.14 -1.99
CA MET A 739 -30.66 -50.18 -3.44
C MET A 739 -29.79 -51.27 -4.06
N LEU A 740 -28.78 -51.74 -3.33
CA LEU A 740 -27.88 -52.79 -3.82
C LEU A 740 -28.20 -54.11 -3.14
N ARG A 741 -28.18 -55.17 -3.97
CA ARG A 741 -28.21 -56.53 -3.44
C ARG A 741 -26.82 -56.90 -2.98
N GLU A 742 -26.67 -57.18 -1.70
CA GLU A 742 -25.37 -57.50 -1.10
C GLU A 742 -24.86 -58.88 -1.57
N LEU A 743 -23.63 -58.93 -2.03
CA LEU A 743 -22.92 -60.14 -2.40
C LEU A 743 -21.90 -60.50 -1.31
N LYS A 744 -21.77 -61.79 -1.00
CA LYS A 744 -20.81 -62.28 0.01
C LYS A 744 -19.36 -62.01 -0.38
N ASN A 745 -19.02 -62.11 -1.68
CA ASN A 745 -17.70 -61.85 -2.22
C ASN A 745 -17.80 -60.69 -3.20
N ASN A 746 -16.85 -59.73 -3.12
CA ASN A 746 -16.73 -58.55 -3.95
C ASN A 746 -18.09 -57.80 -4.13
N PRO A 747 -18.62 -57.19 -3.05
CA PRO A 747 -19.89 -56.50 -3.09
C PRO A 747 -19.82 -55.23 -3.97
N HIS A 748 -20.94 -54.88 -4.62
CA HIS A 748 -21.07 -53.64 -5.35
C HIS A 748 -21.05 -52.45 -4.40
N ARG A 749 -20.36 -51.37 -4.81
CA ARG A 749 -20.34 -50.06 -4.11
C ARG A 749 -20.57 -48.96 -5.13
N PHE A 750 -21.46 -48.03 -4.84
CA PHE A 750 -21.67 -46.88 -5.74
C PHE A 750 -20.50 -45.93 -5.72
N ILE A 751 -20.19 -45.36 -6.88
CA ILE A 751 -19.14 -44.38 -7.09
C ILE A 751 -19.67 -43.03 -7.58
N GLY A 752 -20.84 -42.99 -8.21
CA GLY A 752 -21.46 -41.77 -8.73
C GLY A 752 -22.95 -41.93 -8.99
N ILE A 753 -23.64 -40.78 -9.02
CA ILE A 753 -25.05 -40.64 -9.30
C ILE A 753 -25.28 -39.45 -10.23
N THR A 754 -26.23 -39.59 -11.16
CA THR A 754 -26.72 -38.50 -11.99
C THR A 754 -28.19 -38.70 -12.36
N LEU A 755 -28.87 -37.69 -12.89
CA LEU A 755 -30.16 -37.80 -13.53
C LEU A 755 -29.96 -37.79 -15.03
N ALA A 756 -30.53 -38.74 -15.73
CA ALA A 756 -30.35 -38.90 -17.16
C ALA A 756 -31.69 -39.12 -17.90
N ASP A 757 -31.78 -38.59 -19.09
CA ASP A 757 -32.78 -38.86 -20.09
C ASP A 757 -32.31 -40.01 -21.01
N ASN A 758 -33.24 -40.63 -21.72
CA ASN A 758 -32.90 -41.70 -22.70
C ASN A 758 -32.09 -41.22 -23.92
N LYS A 759 -31.86 -39.88 -24.04
CA LYS A 759 -31.07 -39.25 -25.12
C LYS A 759 -29.66 -38.94 -24.72
N ASP A 760 -29.33 -39.17 -23.46
CA ASP A 760 -28.04 -38.78 -22.90
C ASP A 760 -27.00 -39.85 -23.18
N HIS A 761 -25.75 -39.43 -23.29
CA HIS A 761 -24.57 -40.25 -23.30
C HIS A 761 -23.84 -40.12 -21.97
N LEU A 762 -23.58 -41.26 -21.33
CA LEU A 762 -22.83 -41.30 -20.08
C LEU A 762 -21.39 -41.70 -20.37
N PHE A 763 -20.47 -40.98 -19.80
CA PHE A 763 -19.04 -41.33 -19.79
C PHE A 763 -18.64 -41.91 -18.45
N ILE A 764 -17.79 -42.95 -18.50
CA ILE A 764 -17.24 -43.62 -17.31
C ILE A 764 -15.72 -43.56 -17.42
N GLU A 765 -15.08 -42.96 -16.47
CA GLU A 765 -13.61 -42.94 -16.32
C GLU A 765 -13.17 -44.08 -15.42
N THR A 766 -12.10 -44.79 -15.83
CA THR A 766 -11.52 -45.91 -15.06
C THR A 766 -10.15 -45.50 -14.47
N LYS A 767 -9.66 -46.27 -13.50
CA LYS A 767 -8.32 -46.11 -12.90
C LYS A 767 -7.16 -46.19 -13.90
N THR A 768 -7.42 -46.78 -15.06
CA THR A 768 -6.47 -46.92 -16.16
C THR A 768 -6.55 -45.76 -17.14
N GLU A 769 -7.23 -44.68 -16.78
CA GLU A 769 -7.45 -43.46 -17.58
C GLU A 769 -8.21 -43.73 -18.91
N GLN A 770 -8.94 -44.86 -19.00
CA GLN A 770 -9.83 -45.14 -20.11
C GLN A 770 -11.18 -44.46 -19.86
N ILE A 771 -11.74 -43.91 -20.93
CA ILE A 771 -13.10 -43.32 -20.94
C ILE A 771 -13.99 -44.24 -21.79
N VAL A 772 -15.02 -44.77 -21.16
CA VAL A 772 -16.01 -45.65 -21.82
C VAL A 772 -17.31 -44.86 -21.98
N GLU A 773 -17.80 -44.76 -23.23
CA GLU A 773 -19.08 -44.12 -23.55
C GLU A 773 -20.21 -45.14 -23.51
N VAL A 774 -21.31 -44.79 -22.85
CA VAL A 774 -22.52 -45.62 -22.74
C VAL A 774 -23.74 -44.79 -23.13
N ASP A 775 -24.48 -45.29 -24.11
CA ASP A 775 -25.77 -44.74 -24.52
C ASP A 775 -26.83 -45.13 -23.50
N VAL A 776 -27.42 -44.14 -22.82
CA VAL A 776 -28.45 -44.35 -21.78
C VAL A 776 -29.69 -45.07 -22.30
N ALA A 777 -30.05 -44.90 -23.57
CA ALA A 777 -31.18 -45.55 -24.21
C ALA A 777 -31.04 -47.10 -24.20
N ASN A 778 -29.82 -47.60 -24.17
CA ASN A 778 -29.52 -49.06 -24.17
C ASN A 778 -29.57 -49.67 -22.75
N LEU A 779 -29.73 -48.87 -21.71
CA LEU A 779 -29.81 -49.35 -20.34
C LEU A 779 -31.23 -49.79 -19.97
N ARG A 780 -31.32 -50.89 -19.24
CA ARG A 780 -32.63 -51.36 -18.73
C ARG A 780 -32.98 -50.60 -17.46
N VAL A 781 -34.21 -50.13 -17.35
CA VAL A 781 -34.77 -49.63 -16.08
C VAL A 781 -34.95 -50.83 -15.17
N THR A 782 -34.36 -50.76 -13.97
CA THR A 782 -34.31 -51.85 -12.99
C THR A 782 -35.01 -51.48 -11.71
N ASP A 783 -35.49 -52.53 -10.98
CA ASP A 783 -36.08 -52.32 -9.66
C ASP A 783 -35.09 -51.81 -8.65
N ARG A 784 -35.58 -51.14 -7.61
CA ARG A 784 -34.80 -50.58 -6.53
C ARG A 784 -33.75 -51.55 -5.95
N TYR A 785 -34.09 -52.83 -5.73
CA TYR A 785 -33.21 -53.83 -5.10
C TYR A 785 -32.56 -54.77 -6.15
N SER A 786 -31.61 -54.23 -6.93
CA SER A 786 -30.84 -54.93 -7.93
C SER A 786 -29.42 -54.33 -8.03
N ASN A 787 -28.48 -55.03 -8.66
CA ASN A 787 -27.10 -54.55 -8.85
C ASN A 787 -26.88 -53.89 -10.22
N GLY A 788 -27.96 -53.72 -11.02
CA GLY A 788 -27.85 -53.11 -12.36
C GLY A 788 -27.29 -54.12 -13.39
N SER A 789 -26.87 -53.55 -14.54
CA SER A 789 -26.26 -54.31 -15.67
C SER A 789 -24.80 -53.91 -15.81
N PHE A 790 -23.93 -54.89 -16.05
CA PHE A 790 -22.54 -54.64 -16.39
C PHE A 790 -22.45 -53.98 -17.78
N VAL A 791 -21.69 -52.88 -17.86
CA VAL A 791 -21.42 -52.14 -19.10
C VAL A 791 -19.94 -52.10 -19.46
N LEU A 792 -19.08 -52.50 -18.51
CA LEU A 792 -17.66 -52.67 -18.67
C LEU A 792 -17.15 -53.80 -17.77
N ASP A 793 -16.02 -54.37 -18.11
CA ASP A 793 -15.33 -55.43 -17.33
C ASP A 793 -14.19 -54.78 -16.53
N GLU A 794 -14.35 -54.75 -15.20
CA GLU A 794 -13.37 -54.17 -14.27
C GLU A 794 -11.95 -54.74 -14.41
N THR A 795 -11.83 -55.99 -14.89
CA THR A 795 -10.54 -56.67 -15.01
C THR A 795 -9.82 -56.34 -16.31
N MET A 796 -10.55 -56.00 -17.38
CA MET A 796 -10.01 -55.68 -18.71
C MET A 796 -9.90 -54.18 -18.95
N GLU A 797 -10.87 -53.39 -18.53
CA GLU A 797 -10.99 -51.95 -18.78
C GLU A 797 -10.63 -51.09 -17.57
N GLY A 798 -10.44 -51.73 -16.41
CA GLY A 798 -10.11 -51.03 -15.16
C GLY A 798 -11.33 -50.72 -14.29
N GLU A 799 -11.08 -50.43 -13.03
CA GLU A 799 -12.11 -50.10 -12.03
C GLU A 799 -12.65 -48.67 -12.29
N PRO A 800 -13.96 -48.50 -12.47
CA PRO A 800 -14.58 -47.16 -12.58
C PRO A 800 -14.34 -46.27 -11.37
N ILE A 801 -14.03 -45.00 -11.64
CA ILE A 801 -13.75 -43.99 -10.60
C ILE A 801 -14.68 -42.79 -10.66
N SER A 802 -15.15 -42.40 -11.85
CA SER A 802 -16.05 -41.25 -12.03
C SER A 802 -17.04 -41.51 -13.17
N ILE A 803 -18.15 -40.77 -13.14
CA ILE A 803 -19.15 -40.74 -14.22
C ILE A 803 -19.61 -39.29 -14.47
N TRP A 804 -19.90 -38.96 -15.73
CA TRP A 804 -20.55 -37.70 -16.11
C TRP A 804 -21.39 -37.87 -17.38
N LEU A 805 -22.33 -36.99 -17.60
CA LEU A 805 -23.10 -36.89 -18.82
C LEU A 805 -22.40 -35.95 -19.80
N ASP A 806 -22.59 -36.24 -21.10
CA ASP A 806 -22.18 -35.27 -22.12
C ASP A 806 -22.94 -33.94 -21.97
N ILE A 807 -22.27 -32.85 -22.24
CA ILE A 807 -22.90 -31.55 -22.28
C ILE A 807 -23.38 -31.30 -23.70
N PRO A 808 -24.73 -31.11 -23.90
CA PRO A 808 -25.27 -30.97 -25.23
C PRO A 808 -24.67 -29.71 -25.93
N GLU A 809 -24.39 -29.87 -27.24
CA GLU A 809 -23.96 -28.77 -28.09
C GLU A 809 -24.99 -27.61 -28.03
N ILE A 810 -24.49 -26.36 -27.90
CA ILE A 810 -25.34 -25.19 -27.92
C ILE A 810 -25.86 -25.00 -29.36
N LYS A 811 -27.14 -25.29 -29.59
CA LYS A 811 -27.79 -25.08 -30.89
C LYS A 811 -27.99 -23.56 -31.06
N GLU A 812 -27.51 -22.97 -32.16
CA GLU A 812 -27.92 -21.63 -32.57
C GLU A 812 -29.44 -21.63 -32.76
N THR A 813 -30.17 -20.87 -31.98
CA THR A 813 -31.54 -20.53 -32.32
C THR A 813 -31.48 -19.64 -33.55
N ALA A 814 -32.01 -20.15 -34.64
CA ALA A 814 -32.21 -19.41 -35.88
C ALA A 814 -33.32 -18.34 -35.66
N ASP A 815 -32.96 -17.24 -35.00
CA ASP A 815 -33.82 -16.07 -34.88
C ASP A 815 -32.95 -14.83 -34.86
N SER A 816 -32.74 -14.23 -36.04
CA SER A 816 -32.60 -12.83 -36.38
C SER A 816 -31.92 -12.66 -37.77
N LYS A 817 -32.58 -13.09 -38.78
CA LYS A 817 -32.50 -12.42 -40.09
C LYS A 817 -33.92 -11.91 -40.37
N ASP A 818 -34.15 -10.68 -39.93
CA ASP A 818 -35.12 -9.72 -40.49
C ASP A 818 -35.34 -8.62 -39.42
N GLU A 819 -34.52 -7.56 -39.51
CA GLU A 819 -34.89 -6.15 -39.47
C GLU A 819 -33.61 -5.30 -39.59
#